data_89b7854b5761e7cde9e372e6927d4b7b
#
_entry.id   89b7854b5761e7cde9e372e6927d4b7b
#
_cell.length_a   1.000
_cell.length_b   1.000
_cell.length_c   1.000
_cell.angle_alpha   90.00
_cell.angle_beta   90.00
_cell.angle_gamma   90.00
#
_symmetry.space_group_name_H-M   'P 1'
#
loop_
_entity.id
_entity.type
_entity.pdbx_description
1 polymer ?
#
loop_
_entity_poly.entity_id
_entity_poly.type
_entity_poly.pdbx_seq_one_letter_code
_entity_poly.pdbx_strand_id
1 'polypeptide(L)'
;MKAPISWLQDFVKIDIPAEALADKLVHAGFEVEEIIREADAIKNVVTGRVLAMERHPNSDHLWICQINVKTATLQIVTGAQNVQVGDIVPVALDGAVLPDGKHIFNGELRGVKSLGMLCGGSELGLTDADYEGADVDGILILKPDTKVGVDINEILGRTDVILDVSVTANRPDCNSIWGIAREVGAVLHKTVKAPVTSYTATPERIFNLLDVQVADADLCPRYMAKAVKNIKICESPKIIKDRLRAVGIKPINNIVDITNYILIELGQPMHAFDYEKIAGHRIVVRRAEEGETITTLDNTTHNLDNDVLVIADAEKPLAVAGIMGGLDSGISEDTHTIIFESAKFARDNVRRTSRKLNLKSDSSARFEKGIDFLSQAIAIDRALTLIQTNGWGTIISGTIDTNMNAVKPRTLTVQYKKINNILGIKVPTEKMVEILNSLQIKTVVKGKRLECQIPAYREDIEGANDLAEEIIRLYGYNKIKSTLFADASKQTMGGRDAFRTKEDLLKRILTAKGANEIITYSFISPKTFDILRLPKNDALRNAIPILNPLGEDVSIMRTTLVGSMLSIIGSNFSKNNKDGIFFETSKVFAPKALPLKDFPVETETLCVGMYGANYDFFALKGLLDSVFSAFKIDKTTYARVNKPYLHEGRSAEIFVGDESVGYIGEVYPDVQEAYDIDTRVYVAEINLVKLFAHAVDHREFKALPKYPAISRDLALLVKDGVSSDQVVAVIRKVTNRKLLESVEIFDVYKGQGVPKGNTSIALTVVFRAPDRTLTDDEVQAEIDHALKSMKRKYRVKLRV
;
A
#
# COMPACT_ATOMS: atom_id res chain seq x y z
N MET A 1 -10.61 -12.98 -2.13
CA MET A 1 -11.86 -13.78 -2.17
C MET A 1 -11.58 -15.13 -1.59
N LYS A 2 -12.13 -15.39 -0.39
CA LYS A 2 -12.00 -16.68 0.27
C LYS A 2 -12.86 -17.73 -0.42
N ALA A 3 -12.25 -18.82 -0.88
CA ALA A 3 -12.90 -19.90 -1.62
C ALA A 3 -12.64 -21.25 -0.93
N PRO A 4 -13.56 -21.73 -0.08
CA PRO A 4 -13.48 -23.05 0.53
C PRO A 4 -13.49 -24.16 -0.54
N ILE A 5 -12.55 -25.10 -0.47
CA ILE A 5 -12.43 -26.17 -1.47
C ILE A 5 -13.67 -27.06 -1.48
N SER A 6 -14.25 -27.34 -0.32
CA SER A 6 -15.49 -28.13 -0.24
C SER A 6 -16.65 -27.45 -0.98
N TRP A 7 -16.72 -26.12 -0.95
CA TRP A 7 -17.75 -25.38 -1.67
C TRP A 7 -17.50 -25.34 -3.18
N LEU A 8 -16.25 -25.19 -3.60
CA LEU A 8 -15.87 -25.31 -5.02
C LEU A 8 -16.22 -26.71 -5.60
N GLN A 9 -16.11 -27.76 -4.79
CA GLN A 9 -16.41 -29.14 -5.18
C GLN A 9 -17.90 -29.40 -5.47
N ASP A 10 -18.82 -28.53 -5.04
CA ASP A 10 -20.20 -28.59 -5.49
C ASP A 10 -20.32 -28.39 -7.00
N PHE A 11 -19.43 -27.55 -7.56
CA PHE A 11 -19.48 -27.12 -8.96
C PHE A 11 -18.44 -27.82 -9.85
N VAL A 12 -17.28 -28.18 -9.32
CA VAL A 12 -16.18 -28.75 -10.10
C VAL A 12 -15.44 -29.82 -9.32
N LYS A 13 -15.10 -30.94 -9.98
CA LYS A 13 -14.32 -31.99 -9.34
C LYS A 13 -12.88 -31.54 -9.15
N ILE A 14 -12.43 -31.48 -7.88
CA ILE A 14 -11.05 -31.19 -7.48
C ILE A 14 -10.44 -32.48 -6.92
N ASP A 15 -9.49 -33.07 -7.63
CA ASP A 15 -8.81 -34.32 -7.32
C ASP A 15 -7.29 -34.18 -7.13
N ILE A 16 -6.84 -32.95 -6.81
CA ILE A 16 -5.45 -32.59 -6.54
C ILE A 16 -5.33 -31.87 -5.20
N PRO A 17 -4.14 -31.87 -4.55
CA PRO A 17 -3.90 -31.11 -3.32
C PRO A 17 -4.13 -29.61 -3.50
N ALA A 18 -4.46 -28.90 -2.41
CA ALA A 18 -4.72 -27.46 -2.40
C ALA A 18 -3.54 -26.64 -2.94
N GLU A 19 -2.32 -27.02 -2.59
CA GLU A 19 -1.09 -26.37 -3.07
C GLU A 19 -0.94 -26.47 -4.59
N ALA A 20 -1.20 -27.66 -5.14
CA ALA A 20 -1.13 -27.86 -6.58
C ALA A 20 -2.24 -27.11 -7.33
N LEU A 21 -3.42 -26.94 -6.70
CA LEU A 21 -4.50 -26.11 -7.26
C LEU A 21 -4.12 -24.64 -7.21
N ALA A 22 -3.61 -24.16 -6.09
CA ALA A 22 -3.13 -22.77 -5.93
C ALA A 22 -2.06 -22.43 -6.97
N ASP A 23 -1.06 -23.29 -7.15
CA ASP A 23 -0.02 -23.11 -8.16
C ASP A 23 -0.59 -23.01 -9.59
N LYS A 24 -1.55 -23.86 -9.94
CA LYS A 24 -2.24 -23.79 -11.24
C LYS A 24 -3.04 -22.50 -11.42
N LEU A 25 -3.69 -21.99 -10.38
CA LEU A 25 -4.44 -20.73 -10.42
C LEU A 25 -3.48 -19.54 -10.60
N VAL A 26 -2.36 -19.53 -9.86
CA VAL A 26 -1.31 -18.52 -10.02
C VAL A 26 -0.78 -18.49 -11.46
N HIS A 27 -0.46 -19.64 -12.02
CA HIS A 27 -0.02 -19.75 -13.43
C HIS A 27 -1.10 -19.28 -14.42
N ALA A 28 -2.37 -19.37 -14.06
CA ALA A 28 -3.50 -18.90 -14.87
C ALA A 28 -3.86 -17.41 -14.61
N GLY A 29 -3.07 -16.68 -13.82
CA GLY A 29 -3.22 -15.25 -13.56
C GLY A 29 -4.08 -14.89 -12.35
N PHE A 30 -4.35 -15.85 -11.44
CA PHE A 30 -5.04 -15.62 -10.17
C PHE A 30 -4.07 -15.82 -9.01
N GLU A 31 -3.65 -14.76 -8.37
CA GLU A 31 -2.81 -14.84 -7.18
C GLU A 31 -3.59 -15.50 -6.04
N VAL A 32 -2.99 -16.50 -5.41
CA VAL A 32 -3.47 -17.11 -4.17
C VAL A 32 -2.58 -16.58 -3.05
N GLU A 33 -3.12 -15.66 -2.25
CA GLU A 33 -2.37 -14.98 -1.20
C GLU A 33 -2.07 -15.94 -0.04
N GLU A 34 -3.03 -16.81 0.29
CA GLU A 34 -2.91 -17.74 1.41
C GLU A 34 -3.73 -19.02 1.17
N ILE A 35 -3.24 -20.14 1.72
CA ILE A 35 -3.99 -21.40 1.88
C ILE A 35 -4.28 -21.55 3.37
N ILE A 36 -5.51 -21.23 3.76
CA ILE A 36 -5.95 -21.21 5.15
C ILE A 36 -6.43 -22.62 5.56
N ARG A 37 -5.86 -23.16 6.64
CA ARG A 37 -6.25 -24.42 7.28
C ARG A 37 -6.54 -24.12 8.75
N GLU A 38 -7.79 -23.77 9.05
CA GLU A 38 -8.18 -23.40 10.42
C GLU A 38 -7.99 -24.55 11.41
N ALA A 39 -8.13 -25.82 10.94
CA ALA A 39 -7.87 -27.01 11.76
C ALA A 39 -6.42 -27.10 12.26
N ASP A 40 -5.46 -26.45 11.60
CA ASP A 40 -4.06 -26.46 12.04
C ASP A 40 -3.82 -25.66 13.33
N ALA A 41 -4.70 -24.74 13.67
CA ALA A 41 -4.63 -23.94 14.90
C ALA A 41 -5.01 -24.73 16.16
N ILE A 42 -5.83 -25.79 16.01
CA ILE A 42 -6.30 -26.62 17.14
C ILE A 42 -6.01 -28.07 16.80
N LYS A 43 -5.06 -28.69 17.48
CA LYS A 43 -4.69 -30.08 17.24
C LYS A 43 -4.91 -30.94 18.49
N ASN A 44 -5.39 -32.15 18.28
CA ASN A 44 -5.57 -33.16 19.34
C ASN A 44 -6.51 -32.71 20.48
N VAL A 45 -7.56 -31.93 20.12
CA VAL A 45 -8.66 -31.56 21.01
C VAL A 45 -9.92 -32.30 20.55
N VAL A 46 -10.53 -33.07 21.46
CA VAL A 46 -11.70 -33.89 21.13
C VAL A 46 -12.87 -33.61 22.07
N THR A 47 -14.06 -33.99 21.69
CA THR A 47 -15.24 -33.90 22.55
C THR A 47 -15.25 -35.01 23.59
N GLY A 48 -15.54 -34.65 24.84
CA GLY A 48 -15.63 -35.61 25.96
C GLY A 48 -16.89 -35.38 26.79
N ARG A 49 -17.45 -36.48 27.36
CA ARG A 49 -18.57 -36.39 28.29
C ARG A 49 -18.10 -36.55 29.75
N VAL A 50 -18.54 -35.65 30.60
CA VAL A 50 -18.30 -35.68 32.03
C VAL A 50 -19.13 -36.81 32.66
N LEU A 51 -18.45 -37.87 33.17
CA LEU A 51 -19.13 -39.04 33.79
C LEU A 51 -19.28 -38.85 35.29
N ALA A 52 -18.26 -38.30 35.96
CA ALA A 52 -18.24 -38.06 37.41
C ALA A 52 -17.36 -36.87 37.74
N MET A 53 -17.69 -36.24 38.84
CA MET A 53 -16.92 -35.14 39.45
C MET A 53 -16.80 -35.29 40.94
N GLU A 54 -15.61 -35.05 41.46
CA GLU A 54 -15.36 -35.04 42.92
C GLU A 54 -14.46 -33.85 43.29
N ARG A 55 -14.56 -33.39 44.56
CA ARG A 55 -13.71 -32.32 45.02
C ARG A 55 -12.27 -32.73 45.17
N HIS A 56 -11.37 -31.86 44.80
CA HIS A 56 -9.95 -32.13 44.93
C HIS A 56 -9.53 -32.18 46.43
N PRO A 57 -8.82 -33.21 46.90
CA PRO A 57 -8.52 -33.40 48.31
C PRO A 57 -7.64 -32.27 48.89
N ASN A 58 -6.83 -31.60 48.08
CA ASN A 58 -5.90 -30.57 48.50
C ASN A 58 -6.30 -29.15 47.93
N SER A 59 -7.58 -28.94 47.57
CA SER A 59 -8.00 -27.64 47.06
C SER A 59 -9.51 -27.44 47.11
N ASP A 60 -9.94 -26.28 47.63
CA ASP A 60 -11.37 -25.91 47.68
C ASP A 60 -11.98 -25.45 46.34
N HIS A 61 -11.11 -25.16 45.34
CA HIS A 61 -11.52 -24.62 44.04
C HIS A 61 -11.36 -25.59 42.89
N LEU A 62 -10.71 -26.76 43.07
CA LEU A 62 -10.46 -27.69 42.00
C LEU A 62 -11.45 -28.87 42.03
N TRP A 63 -11.80 -29.34 40.82
CA TRP A 63 -12.57 -30.53 40.61
C TRP A 63 -11.72 -31.59 39.92
N ILE A 64 -11.88 -32.85 40.28
CA ILE A 64 -11.38 -34.05 39.59
C ILE A 64 -12.52 -34.60 38.78
N CYS A 65 -12.40 -34.55 37.47
CA CYS A 65 -13.42 -35.00 36.52
C CYS A 65 -13.00 -36.30 35.84
N GLN A 66 -13.94 -37.26 35.72
CA GLN A 66 -13.78 -38.42 34.88
C GLN A 66 -14.46 -38.18 33.55
N ILE A 67 -13.69 -38.11 32.48
CA ILE A 67 -14.16 -37.67 31.15
C ILE A 67 -14.08 -38.87 30.19
N ASN A 68 -15.21 -39.24 29.59
CA ASN A 68 -15.24 -40.22 28.51
C ASN A 68 -14.98 -39.52 27.16
N VAL A 69 -13.88 -39.85 26.53
CA VAL A 69 -13.53 -39.43 25.17
C VAL A 69 -13.73 -40.51 24.13
N LYS A 70 -14.62 -41.47 24.37
CA LYS A 70 -14.97 -42.64 23.56
C LYS A 70 -13.87 -43.73 23.54
N THR A 71 -12.63 -43.35 23.33
CA THR A 71 -11.49 -44.31 23.32
C THR A 71 -10.98 -44.65 24.71
N ALA A 72 -11.21 -43.78 25.69
CA ALA A 72 -10.77 -43.93 27.09
C ALA A 72 -11.63 -43.09 28.04
N THR A 73 -11.54 -43.40 29.33
CA THR A 73 -11.97 -42.44 30.38
C THR A 73 -10.72 -41.81 30.97
N LEU A 74 -10.65 -40.48 30.92
CA LEU A 74 -9.50 -39.69 31.37
C LEU A 74 -9.84 -38.97 32.67
N GLN A 75 -8.91 -39.00 33.62
CA GLN A 75 -8.97 -38.14 34.80
C GLN A 75 -8.37 -36.79 34.45
N ILE A 76 -9.16 -35.72 34.57
CA ILE A 76 -8.74 -34.35 34.32
C ILE A 76 -9.10 -33.48 35.51
N VAL A 77 -8.16 -32.63 35.94
CA VAL A 77 -8.35 -31.68 37.02
C VAL A 77 -8.65 -30.32 36.43
N THR A 78 -9.75 -29.67 36.86
CA THR A 78 -10.16 -28.34 36.39
C THR A 78 -10.49 -27.41 37.56
N GLY A 79 -10.24 -26.10 37.36
CA GLY A 79 -10.68 -25.00 38.27
C GLY A 79 -12.04 -24.44 37.92
N ALA A 80 -12.59 -24.79 36.75
CA ALA A 80 -13.86 -24.23 36.29
C ALA A 80 -15.03 -24.68 37.16
N GLN A 81 -15.98 -23.77 37.41
CA GLN A 81 -17.12 -24.01 38.27
C GLN A 81 -18.43 -24.23 37.50
N ASN A 82 -18.41 -24.04 36.19
CA ASN A 82 -19.58 -24.13 35.29
C ASN A 82 -19.82 -25.50 34.69
N VAL A 83 -18.98 -26.53 35.00
CA VAL A 83 -19.07 -27.88 34.48
C VAL A 83 -19.92 -28.77 35.41
N GLN A 84 -20.77 -29.63 34.85
CA GLN A 84 -21.62 -30.59 35.55
C GLN A 84 -21.50 -31.99 34.94
N VAL A 85 -21.92 -33.00 35.75
CA VAL A 85 -21.99 -34.38 35.29
C VAL A 85 -23.02 -34.47 34.17
N GLY A 86 -22.66 -35.08 33.03
CA GLY A 86 -23.47 -35.20 31.84
C GLY A 86 -23.07 -34.24 30.74
N ASP A 87 -22.40 -33.11 31.04
CA ASP A 87 -21.97 -32.12 30.06
C ASP A 87 -21.02 -32.72 29.01
N ILE A 88 -21.10 -32.20 27.80
CA ILE A 88 -20.14 -32.47 26.74
C ILE A 88 -19.21 -31.27 26.61
N VAL A 89 -17.92 -31.48 26.67
CA VAL A 89 -16.89 -30.44 26.76
C VAL A 89 -15.74 -30.74 25.79
N PRO A 90 -15.00 -29.68 25.33
CA PRO A 90 -13.75 -29.88 24.59
C PRO A 90 -12.64 -30.36 25.53
N VAL A 91 -11.88 -31.36 25.12
CA VAL A 91 -10.83 -32.02 25.86
C VAL A 91 -9.54 -31.98 25.07
N ALA A 92 -8.59 -31.20 25.51
CA ALA A 92 -7.22 -31.23 25.00
C ALA A 92 -6.48 -32.44 25.55
N LEU A 93 -6.13 -33.39 24.67
CA LEU A 93 -5.38 -34.59 24.97
C LEU A 93 -3.89 -34.30 25.12
N ASP A 94 -3.10 -35.28 25.55
CA ASP A 94 -1.63 -35.20 25.59
C ASP A 94 -1.04 -34.82 24.23
N GLY A 95 -0.22 -33.79 24.17
CA GLY A 95 0.34 -33.24 22.94
C GLY A 95 -0.62 -32.33 22.14
N ALA A 96 -1.76 -31.91 22.69
CA ALA A 96 -2.65 -30.98 22.04
C ALA A 96 -1.99 -29.61 21.86
N VAL A 97 -2.35 -28.93 20.76
CA VAL A 97 -1.90 -27.55 20.44
C VAL A 97 -3.14 -26.66 20.40
N LEU A 98 -3.05 -25.51 21.05
CA LEU A 98 -4.10 -24.48 21.10
C LEU A 98 -3.72 -23.26 20.23
N PRO A 99 -4.67 -22.39 19.86
CA PRO A 99 -4.42 -21.27 18.94
C PRO A 99 -3.36 -20.26 19.39
N ASP A 100 -3.12 -20.13 20.70
CA ASP A 100 -2.06 -19.29 21.30
C ASP A 100 -0.66 -19.95 21.22
N GLY A 101 -0.54 -21.13 20.61
CA GLY A 101 0.68 -21.94 20.55
C GLY A 101 0.97 -22.73 21.82
N LYS A 102 0.05 -22.76 22.78
CA LYS A 102 0.21 -23.53 24.01
C LYS A 102 0.09 -25.03 23.73
N HIS A 103 1.06 -25.78 24.23
CA HIS A 103 1.05 -27.24 24.19
C HIS A 103 0.53 -27.81 25.49
N ILE A 104 -0.41 -28.73 25.43
CA ILE A 104 -0.97 -29.40 26.61
C ILE A 104 -0.34 -30.79 26.75
N PHE A 105 0.17 -31.06 27.93
CA PHE A 105 0.75 -32.35 28.27
C PHE A 105 0.09 -32.89 29.53
N ASN A 106 0.16 -34.23 29.70
CA ASN A 106 -0.20 -34.86 30.94
C ASN A 106 0.63 -34.29 32.09
N GLY A 107 -0.01 -34.00 33.19
CA GLY A 107 0.63 -33.31 34.30
C GLY A 107 0.02 -33.72 35.64
N GLU A 108 0.45 -33.04 36.68
CA GLU A 108 -0.03 -33.20 38.05
C GLU A 108 -0.39 -31.86 38.65
N LEU A 109 -1.61 -31.73 39.16
CA LEU A 109 -2.05 -30.51 39.87
C LEU A 109 -2.25 -30.84 41.36
N ARG A 110 -1.46 -30.21 42.21
CA ARG A 110 -1.49 -30.38 43.68
C ARG A 110 -1.51 -31.84 44.12
N GLY A 111 -0.75 -32.73 43.46
CA GLY A 111 -0.61 -34.13 43.83
C GLY A 111 -1.63 -35.07 43.17
N VAL A 112 -2.47 -34.54 42.24
CA VAL A 112 -3.43 -35.34 41.48
C VAL A 112 -3.11 -35.29 39.99
N LYS A 113 -3.03 -36.45 39.34
CA LYS A 113 -2.72 -36.57 37.92
C LYS A 113 -3.87 -36.01 37.06
N SER A 114 -3.52 -35.21 36.04
CA SER A 114 -4.43 -34.72 35.02
C SER A 114 -3.96 -35.19 33.66
N LEU A 115 -4.78 -36.00 32.97
CA LEU A 115 -4.47 -36.59 31.67
C LEU A 115 -5.01 -35.74 30.51
N GLY A 116 -4.67 -34.41 30.52
CA GLY A 116 -5.13 -33.43 29.58
C GLY A 116 -5.73 -32.19 30.26
N MET A 117 -6.49 -31.40 29.49
CA MET A 117 -7.11 -30.15 29.95
C MET A 117 -8.53 -30.02 29.33
N LEU A 118 -9.49 -29.57 30.12
CA LEU A 118 -10.78 -29.09 29.60
C LEU A 118 -10.59 -27.67 29.06
N CYS A 119 -11.16 -27.35 27.89
CA CYS A 119 -10.95 -26.06 27.24
C CYS A 119 -12.21 -25.19 27.33
N GLY A 120 -12.02 -23.91 27.64
CA GLY A 120 -13.00 -22.86 27.46
C GLY A 120 -12.99 -22.32 26.04
N GLY A 121 -13.93 -21.44 25.75
CA GLY A 121 -14.00 -20.80 24.44
C GLY A 121 -12.78 -19.92 24.15
N SER A 122 -12.28 -19.20 25.14
CA SER A 122 -11.10 -18.34 25.02
C SER A 122 -9.82 -19.12 24.69
N GLU A 123 -9.62 -20.31 25.29
CA GLU A 123 -8.46 -21.15 24.96
C GLU A 123 -8.55 -21.75 23.55
N LEU A 124 -9.75 -21.90 23.01
CA LEU A 124 -9.97 -22.34 21.65
C LEU A 124 -10.01 -21.17 20.63
N GLY A 125 -9.77 -19.94 21.09
CA GLY A 125 -9.83 -18.74 20.28
C GLY A 125 -11.21 -18.48 19.69
N LEU A 126 -12.28 -18.79 20.47
CA LEU A 126 -13.68 -18.63 20.06
C LEU A 126 -14.34 -17.49 20.79
N THR A 127 -15.34 -16.93 20.15
CA THR A 127 -16.31 -15.99 20.70
C THR A 127 -17.72 -16.56 20.58
N ASP A 128 -18.71 -15.95 21.22
CA ASP A 128 -20.13 -16.30 21.05
C ASP A 128 -20.60 -16.21 19.59
N ALA A 129 -19.88 -15.46 18.76
CA ALA A 129 -20.11 -15.42 17.32
C ALA A 129 -19.72 -16.75 16.62
N ASP A 130 -18.74 -17.45 17.14
CA ASP A 130 -18.25 -18.73 16.60
C ASP A 130 -19.08 -19.90 17.16
N TYR A 131 -19.31 -19.90 18.46
CA TYR A 131 -20.07 -20.92 19.14
C TYR A 131 -20.75 -20.34 20.39
N GLU A 132 -22.06 -20.55 20.54
CA GLU A 132 -22.86 -20.06 21.67
C GLU A 132 -22.29 -20.53 23.01
N GLY A 133 -22.04 -19.61 23.93
CA GLY A 133 -21.42 -19.86 25.23
C GLY A 133 -19.90 -19.84 25.25
N ALA A 134 -19.25 -19.46 24.14
CA ALA A 134 -17.78 -19.38 24.08
C ALA A 134 -17.19 -18.20 24.88
N ASP A 135 -17.94 -17.11 25.06
CA ASP A 135 -17.52 -15.95 25.84
C ASP A 135 -17.74 -16.13 27.37
N VAL A 136 -18.33 -17.27 27.79
CA VAL A 136 -18.54 -17.59 29.21
C VAL A 136 -17.19 -17.88 29.87
N ASP A 137 -16.96 -17.27 31.03
CA ASP A 137 -15.77 -17.57 31.84
C ASP A 137 -15.86 -19.00 32.41
N GLY A 138 -15.00 -19.89 31.91
CA GLY A 138 -14.98 -21.29 32.28
C GLY A 138 -14.83 -22.23 31.07
N ILE A 139 -15.32 -23.45 31.20
CA ILE A 139 -15.26 -24.46 30.13
C ILE A 139 -16.40 -24.25 29.12
N LEU A 140 -16.10 -24.42 27.85
CA LEU A 140 -17.12 -24.41 26.80
C LEU A 140 -18.03 -25.65 26.93
N ILE A 141 -19.34 -25.43 27.16
CA ILE A 141 -20.31 -26.52 27.20
C ILE A 141 -20.90 -26.70 25.79
N LEU A 142 -20.71 -27.89 25.23
CA LEU A 142 -21.21 -28.18 23.91
C LEU A 142 -22.66 -28.64 23.96
N LYS A 143 -23.39 -28.58 22.80
CA LYS A 143 -24.78 -29.01 22.72
C LYS A 143 -24.95 -30.48 23.17
N PRO A 144 -26.04 -30.82 23.89
CA PRO A 144 -26.21 -32.13 24.51
C PRO A 144 -26.20 -33.32 23.52
N ASP A 145 -26.53 -33.10 22.25
CA ASP A 145 -26.55 -34.05 21.16
C ASP A 145 -25.20 -34.24 20.44
N THR A 146 -24.16 -33.47 20.87
CA THR A 146 -22.82 -33.57 20.30
C THR A 146 -22.25 -34.97 20.51
N LYS A 147 -21.68 -35.57 19.43
CA LYS A 147 -21.05 -36.88 19.49
C LYS A 147 -19.74 -36.80 20.30
N VAL A 148 -19.54 -37.79 21.18
CA VAL A 148 -18.33 -37.91 22.01
C VAL A 148 -17.18 -38.52 21.22
N GLY A 149 -15.95 -38.05 21.45
CA GLY A 149 -14.72 -38.55 20.81
C GLY A 149 -14.54 -38.09 19.36
N VAL A 150 -15.13 -36.95 19.00
CA VAL A 150 -14.99 -36.31 17.68
C VAL A 150 -14.00 -35.17 17.81
N ASP A 151 -13.20 -34.93 16.79
CA ASP A 151 -12.31 -33.77 16.72
C ASP A 151 -13.13 -32.48 16.86
N ILE A 152 -12.68 -31.58 17.70
CA ILE A 152 -13.39 -30.30 17.96
C ILE A 152 -13.56 -29.49 16.68
N ASN A 153 -12.60 -29.51 15.73
CA ASN A 153 -12.68 -28.82 14.47
C ASN A 153 -13.88 -29.24 13.61
N GLU A 154 -14.33 -30.53 13.71
CA GLU A 154 -15.55 -30.99 13.02
C GLU A 154 -16.81 -30.30 13.61
N ILE A 155 -16.84 -30.13 14.94
CA ILE A 155 -17.96 -29.48 15.63
C ILE A 155 -17.99 -27.99 15.30
N LEU A 156 -16.83 -27.34 15.28
CA LEU A 156 -16.66 -25.92 14.95
C LEU A 156 -16.79 -25.60 13.46
N GLY A 157 -16.82 -26.63 12.57
CA GLY A 157 -16.87 -26.42 11.11
C GLY A 157 -15.56 -25.90 10.51
N ARG A 158 -14.42 -26.16 11.18
CA ARG A 158 -13.07 -25.66 10.80
C ARG A 158 -12.22 -26.69 10.04
N THR A 159 -12.83 -27.66 9.38
CA THR A 159 -12.10 -28.73 8.68
C THR A 159 -11.80 -28.45 7.22
N ASP A 160 -12.32 -27.37 6.66
CA ASP A 160 -12.15 -27.03 5.25
C ASP A 160 -10.76 -26.40 4.98
N VAL A 161 -10.33 -26.45 3.73
CA VAL A 161 -9.16 -25.74 3.22
C VAL A 161 -9.66 -24.60 2.35
N ILE A 162 -9.26 -23.38 2.70
CA ILE A 162 -9.74 -22.17 2.06
C ILE A 162 -8.60 -21.56 1.25
N LEU A 163 -8.84 -21.30 -0.04
CA LEU A 163 -7.93 -20.52 -0.87
C LEU A 163 -8.33 -19.04 -0.77
N ASP A 164 -7.42 -18.17 -0.35
CA ASP A 164 -7.64 -16.72 -0.45
C ASP A 164 -7.10 -16.23 -1.80
N VAL A 165 -8.04 -15.98 -2.73
CA VAL A 165 -7.75 -15.62 -4.11
C VAL A 165 -7.86 -14.11 -4.30
N SER A 166 -6.78 -13.46 -4.73
CA SER A 166 -6.78 -12.05 -5.12
C SER A 166 -7.45 -11.87 -6.49
N VAL A 167 -8.60 -11.21 -6.51
CA VAL A 167 -9.40 -11.02 -7.72
C VAL A 167 -9.16 -9.62 -8.29
N THR A 168 -8.60 -9.57 -9.50
CA THR A 168 -8.34 -8.33 -10.22
C THR A 168 -9.62 -7.58 -10.61
N ALA A 169 -9.53 -6.27 -10.80
CA ALA A 169 -10.69 -5.41 -11.05
C ALA A 169 -11.44 -5.74 -12.36
N ASN A 170 -10.74 -6.32 -13.35
CA ASN A 170 -11.31 -6.74 -14.63
C ASN A 170 -12.09 -8.07 -14.57
N ARG A 171 -11.93 -8.82 -13.46
CA ARG A 171 -12.58 -10.14 -13.27
C ARG A 171 -13.64 -10.14 -12.16
N PRO A 172 -14.65 -9.25 -12.19
CA PRO A 172 -15.71 -9.20 -11.17
C PRO A 172 -16.50 -10.51 -11.06
N ASP A 173 -16.59 -11.29 -12.12
CA ASP A 173 -17.19 -12.63 -12.15
C ASP A 173 -16.57 -13.61 -11.14
N CYS A 174 -15.26 -13.45 -10.87
CA CYS A 174 -14.52 -14.28 -9.91
C CYS A 174 -14.67 -13.83 -8.44
N ASN A 175 -15.42 -12.75 -8.14
CA ASN A 175 -15.83 -12.43 -6.77
C ASN A 175 -16.96 -13.34 -6.26
N SER A 176 -16.97 -14.60 -6.69
CA SER A 176 -17.94 -15.64 -6.34
C SER A 176 -17.32 -17.03 -6.41
N ILE A 177 -17.88 -17.96 -5.64
CA ILE A 177 -17.47 -19.39 -5.67
C ILE A 177 -17.68 -19.97 -7.07
N TRP A 178 -18.82 -19.71 -7.70
CA TRP A 178 -19.12 -20.24 -9.03
C TRP A 178 -18.21 -19.64 -10.10
N GLY A 179 -17.84 -18.37 -9.99
CA GLY A 179 -16.86 -17.73 -10.88
C GLY A 179 -15.46 -18.36 -10.76
N ILE A 180 -14.97 -18.58 -9.53
CA ILE A 180 -13.70 -19.27 -9.29
C ILE A 180 -13.79 -20.73 -9.76
N ALA A 181 -14.92 -21.41 -9.54
CA ALA A 181 -15.11 -22.78 -10.01
C ALA A 181 -14.99 -22.91 -11.54
N ARG A 182 -15.41 -21.88 -12.33
CA ARG A 182 -15.20 -21.85 -13.78
C ARG A 182 -13.71 -21.82 -14.12
N GLU A 183 -12.93 -21.01 -13.43
CA GLU A 183 -11.48 -20.96 -13.63
C GLU A 183 -10.80 -22.26 -13.21
N VAL A 184 -11.18 -22.81 -12.05
CA VAL A 184 -10.72 -24.14 -11.61
C VAL A 184 -11.07 -25.23 -12.65
N GLY A 185 -12.27 -25.18 -13.21
CA GLY A 185 -12.66 -26.09 -14.28
C GLY A 185 -11.79 -25.96 -15.52
N ALA A 186 -11.47 -24.73 -15.92
CA ALA A 186 -10.59 -24.48 -17.07
C ALA A 186 -9.16 -24.98 -16.84
N VAL A 187 -8.54 -24.69 -15.68
CA VAL A 187 -7.16 -25.13 -15.37
C VAL A 187 -7.03 -26.63 -15.10
N LEU A 188 -8.09 -27.29 -14.62
CA LEU A 188 -8.13 -28.73 -14.40
C LEU A 188 -8.70 -29.54 -15.58
N HIS A 189 -9.18 -28.87 -16.63
CA HIS A 189 -9.88 -29.48 -17.76
C HIS A 189 -11.09 -30.32 -17.30
N LYS A 190 -11.85 -29.81 -16.33
CA LYS A 190 -13.05 -30.45 -15.78
C LYS A 190 -14.30 -29.65 -16.13
N THR A 191 -15.43 -30.37 -16.24
CA THR A 191 -16.73 -29.74 -16.47
C THR A 191 -17.24 -29.08 -15.20
N VAL A 192 -17.74 -27.86 -15.34
CA VAL A 192 -18.36 -27.09 -14.26
C VAL A 192 -19.86 -27.25 -14.29
N LYS A 193 -20.45 -27.59 -13.16
CA LYS A 193 -21.92 -27.75 -13.00
C LYS A 193 -22.56 -26.37 -12.80
N ALA A 194 -23.78 -26.23 -13.31
CA ALA A 194 -24.59 -25.06 -12.98
C ALA A 194 -25.20 -25.19 -11.58
N PRO A 195 -25.48 -24.08 -10.89
CA PRO A 195 -26.26 -24.11 -9.66
C PRO A 195 -27.65 -24.74 -9.86
N VAL A 196 -28.14 -25.41 -8.83
CA VAL A 196 -29.52 -25.95 -8.88
C VAL A 196 -30.51 -24.83 -8.62
N THR A 197 -31.43 -24.58 -9.55
CA THR A 197 -32.39 -23.45 -9.55
C THR A 197 -33.85 -23.90 -9.72
N SER A 198 -34.13 -25.20 -9.49
CA SER A 198 -35.47 -25.75 -9.66
C SER A 198 -36.27 -25.75 -8.37
N TYR A 199 -37.48 -25.23 -8.42
CA TYR A 199 -38.43 -25.18 -7.30
C TYR A 199 -39.86 -25.29 -7.83
N THR A 200 -40.81 -25.52 -6.92
CA THR A 200 -42.25 -25.55 -7.20
C THR A 200 -42.90 -24.33 -6.55
N ALA A 201 -43.80 -23.65 -7.25
CA ALA A 201 -44.54 -22.50 -6.75
C ALA A 201 -46.04 -22.77 -6.68
N THR A 202 -46.74 -22.06 -5.80
CA THR A 202 -48.20 -22.08 -5.69
C THR A 202 -48.86 -21.35 -6.86
N PRO A 203 -50.21 -21.59 -7.10
CA PRO A 203 -50.91 -20.85 -8.15
C PRO A 203 -51.10 -19.34 -7.89
N GLU A 204 -50.95 -18.88 -6.65
CA GLU A 204 -51.05 -17.48 -6.29
C GLU A 204 -49.94 -16.68 -7.01
N ARG A 205 -50.26 -15.48 -7.52
CA ARG A 205 -49.33 -14.68 -8.31
C ARG A 205 -48.81 -13.47 -7.56
N ILE A 206 -47.47 -13.20 -7.63
CA ILE A 206 -46.83 -12.03 -7.02
C ILE A 206 -47.45 -10.70 -7.50
N PHE A 207 -47.90 -10.61 -8.73
CA PHE A 207 -48.54 -9.41 -9.29
C PHE A 207 -49.82 -8.96 -8.56
N ASN A 208 -50.40 -9.84 -7.76
CA ASN A 208 -51.55 -9.49 -6.89
C ASN A 208 -51.10 -8.99 -5.51
N LEU A 209 -49.84 -9.08 -5.18
CA LEU A 209 -49.24 -8.71 -3.89
C LEU A 209 -48.45 -7.43 -3.99
N LEU A 210 -47.64 -7.27 -5.03
CA LEU A 210 -46.63 -6.24 -5.11
C LEU A 210 -46.67 -5.58 -6.50
N ASP A 211 -46.60 -4.24 -6.51
CA ASP A 211 -46.30 -3.41 -7.66
C ASP A 211 -44.82 -2.94 -7.62
N VAL A 212 -44.13 -2.96 -8.73
CA VAL A 212 -42.72 -2.52 -8.82
C VAL A 212 -42.56 -1.58 -9.99
N GLN A 213 -42.06 -0.38 -9.72
CA GLN A 213 -41.75 0.63 -10.72
C GLN A 213 -40.25 1.00 -10.66
N VAL A 214 -39.58 1.06 -11.80
CA VAL A 214 -38.26 1.61 -11.94
C VAL A 214 -38.38 2.96 -12.67
N ALA A 215 -38.15 4.05 -11.95
CA ALA A 215 -38.23 5.41 -12.51
C ALA A 215 -36.95 5.78 -13.27
N ASP A 216 -35.80 5.33 -12.78
CA ASP A 216 -34.49 5.63 -13.35
C ASP A 216 -33.82 4.37 -13.94
N ALA A 217 -34.22 4.00 -15.15
CA ALA A 217 -33.76 2.79 -15.86
C ALA A 217 -32.27 2.82 -16.23
N ASP A 218 -31.65 4.00 -16.33
CA ASP A 218 -30.23 4.20 -16.54
C ASP A 218 -29.40 3.80 -15.30
N LEU A 219 -29.95 4.03 -14.11
CA LEU A 219 -29.31 3.67 -12.84
C LEU A 219 -29.69 2.28 -12.33
N CYS A 220 -30.86 1.78 -12.72
CA CYS A 220 -31.33 0.42 -12.43
C CYS A 220 -31.79 -0.28 -13.71
N PRO A 221 -30.88 -0.82 -14.54
CA PRO A 221 -31.26 -1.45 -15.82
C PRO A 221 -32.09 -2.73 -15.66
N ARG A 222 -32.05 -3.40 -14.51
CA ARG A 222 -32.89 -4.56 -14.22
C ARG A 222 -33.21 -4.66 -12.73
N TYR A 223 -34.46 -4.88 -12.39
CA TYR A 223 -34.92 -5.16 -11.04
C TYR A 223 -35.84 -6.38 -11.06
N MET A 224 -35.56 -7.39 -10.24
CA MET A 224 -36.37 -8.59 -10.10
C MET A 224 -36.87 -8.75 -8.70
N ALA A 225 -38.14 -9.17 -8.55
CA ALA A 225 -38.72 -9.48 -7.25
C ALA A 225 -39.49 -10.81 -7.27
N LYS A 226 -39.41 -11.51 -6.15
CA LYS A 226 -40.13 -12.76 -5.87
C LYS A 226 -40.69 -12.75 -4.43
N ALA A 227 -41.87 -13.32 -4.23
CA ALA A 227 -42.51 -13.41 -2.93
C ALA A 227 -42.47 -14.82 -2.36
N VAL A 228 -42.27 -14.93 -1.05
CA VAL A 228 -42.42 -16.16 -0.29
C VAL A 228 -43.27 -15.90 0.94
N LYS A 229 -44.29 -16.69 1.15
CA LYS A 229 -45.23 -16.61 2.28
C LYS A 229 -44.93 -17.71 3.31
N ASN A 230 -45.56 -17.58 4.48
CA ASN A 230 -45.44 -18.53 5.58
C ASN A 230 -43.98 -18.83 5.96
N ILE A 231 -43.15 -17.79 5.94
CA ILE A 231 -41.75 -17.88 6.33
C ILE A 231 -41.65 -18.24 7.81
N LYS A 232 -40.77 -19.16 8.10
CA LYS A 232 -40.33 -19.47 9.47
C LYS A 232 -38.91 -18.97 9.65
N ILE A 233 -38.75 -17.96 10.47
CA ILE A 233 -37.39 -17.47 10.83
C ILE A 233 -36.78 -18.46 11.82
N CYS A 234 -35.61 -18.96 11.53
CA CYS A 234 -34.88 -19.94 12.35
C CYS A 234 -33.40 -19.89 12.06
N GLU A 235 -32.60 -20.62 12.81
CA GLU A 235 -31.17 -20.82 12.48
C GLU A 235 -31.00 -21.53 11.15
N SER A 236 -29.93 -21.15 10.43
CA SER A 236 -29.53 -21.85 9.21
C SER A 236 -28.93 -23.24 9.52
N PRO A 237 -29.04 -24.20 8.59
CA PRO A 237 -28.37 -25.47 8.69
C PRO A 237 -26.86 -25.32 8.83
N LYS A 238 -26.22 -26.28 9.50
CA LYS A 238 -24.76 -26.25 9.77
C LYS A 238 -23.94 -25.97 8.52
N ILE A 239 -24.26 -26.61 7.38
CA ILE A 239 -23.51 -26.43 6.13
C ILE A 239 -23.51 -24.96 5.63
N ILE A 240 -24.63 -24.24 5.77
CA ILE A 240 -24.72 -22.83 5.38
C ILE A 240 -23.90 -21.99 6.37
N LYS A 241 -24.05 -22.24 7.68
CA LYS A 241 -23.31 -21.53 8.72
C LYS A 241 -21.81 -21.70 8.59
N ASP A 242 -21.34 -22.94 8.40
CA ASP A 242 -19.92 -23.24 8.26
C ASP A 242 -19.30 -22.57 7.03
N ARG A 243 -20.00 -22.59 5.88
CA ARG A 243 -19.53 -21.91 4.65
C ARG A 243 -19.48 -20.41 4.78
N LEU A 244 -20.48 -19.79 5.43
CA LEU A 244 -20.46 -18.35 5.68
C LEU A 244 -19.32 -17.96 6.63
N ARG A 245 -19.09 -18.70 7.71
CA ARG A 245 -17.97 -18.48 8.62
C ARG A 245 -16.61 -18.64 7.92
N ALA A 246 -16.45 -19.67 7.09
CA ALA A 246 -15.23 -19.91 6.34
C ALA A 246 -14.83 -18.74 5.42
N VAL A 247 -15.79 -17.93 4.99
CA VAL A 247 -15.54 -16.71 4.20
C VAL A 247 -15.56 -15.43 5.04
N GLY A 248 -15.74 -15.54 6.36
CA GLY A 248 -15.70 -14.42 7.29
C GLY A 248 -17.04 -13.71 7.50
N ILE A 249 -18.17 -14.35 7.14
CA ILE A 249 -19.51 -13.80 7.34
C ILE A 249 -20.16 -14.47 8.57
N LYS A 250 -20.63 -13.64 9.51
CA LYS A 250 -21.35 -14.11 10.69
C LYS A 250 -22.77 -14.51 10.30
N PRO A 251 -23.22 -15.77 10.57
CA PRO A 251 -24.59 -16.19 10.40
C PRO A 251 -25.53 -15.44 11.36
N ILE A 252 -26.73 -15.09 10.87
CA ILE A 252 -27.75 -14.36 11.64
C ILE A 252 -29.03 -15.19 11.75
N ASN A 253 -29.72 -15.39 10.63
CA ASN A 253 -30.90 -16.23 10.51
C ASN A 253 -30.99 -16.78 9.09
N ASN A 254 -31.85 -17.78 8.88
CA ASN A 254 -31.93 -18.49 7.61
C ASN A 254 -32.19 -17.57 6.38
N ILE A 255 -32.90 -16.47 6.49
CA ILE A 255 -33.23 -15.60 5.36
C ILE A 255 -32.07 -14.65 5.04
N VAL A 256 -31.50 -14.02 6.06
CA VAL A 256 -30.32 -13.15 5.88
C VAL A 256 -29.12 -13.99 5.41
N ASP A 257 -28.97 -15.18 5.97
CA ASP A 257 -27.89 -16.11 5.58
C ASP A 257 -28.03 -16.59 4.13
N ILE A 258 -29.26 -16.82 3.62
CA ILE A 258 -29.47 -17.11 2.20
C ILE A 258 -28.97 -15.94 1.33
N THR A 259 -29.32 -14.71 1.65
CA THR A 259 -28.90 -13.57 0.83
C THR A 259 -27.38 -13.44 0.79
N ASN A 260 -26.71 -13.63 1.94
CA ASN A 260 -25.25 -13.68 2.04
C ASN A 260 -24.65 -14.91 1.33
N TYR A 261 -25.27 -16.07 1.44
CA TYR A 261 -24.85 -17.28 0.77
C TYR A 261 -24.86 -17.12 -0.75
N ILE A 262 -25.93 -16.57 -1.31
CA ILE A 262 -26.06 -16.28 -2.75
C ILE A 262 -25.05 -15.21 -3.20
N LEU A 263 -24.84 -14.20 -2.39
CA LEU A 263 -23.81 -13.19 -2.63
C LEU A 263 -22.42 -13.83 -2.83
N ILE A 264 -22.04 -14.76 -1.99
CA ILE A 264 -20.75 -15.45 -2.08
C ILE A 264 -20.76 -16.55 -3.14
N GLU A 265 -21.83 -17.35 -3.22
CA GLU A 265 -21.91 -18.46 -4.19
C GLU A 265 -21.90 -17.97 -5.62
N LEU A 266 -22.68 -16.92 -5.95
CA LEU A 266 -22.95 -16.45 -7.32
C LEU A 266 -22.44 -15.05 -7.64
N GLY A 267 -22.01 -14.29 -6.64
CA GLY A 267 -21.56 -12.89 -6.81
C GLY A 267 -22.70 -11.89 -7.01
N GLN A 268 -23.94 -12.30 -6.81
CA GLN A 268 -25.12 -11.45 -6.95
C GLN A 268 -25.60 -11.01 -5.58
N PRO A 269 -25.51 -9.72 -5.21
CA PRO A 269 -26.14 -9.23 -4.01
C PRO A 269 -27.66 -9.34 -4.10
N MET A 270 -28.27 -9.76 -3.00
CA MET A 270 -29.71 -9.86 -2.85
C MET A 270 -30.14 -9.17 -1.56
N HIS A 271 -31.40 -8.72 -1.53
CA HIS A 271 -32.04 -8.24 -0.30
C HIS A 271 -33.37 -8.94 -0.08
N ALA A 272 -33.81 -9.00 1.17
CA ALA A 272 -35.11 -9.53 1.54
C ALA A 272 -35.85 -8.47 2.37
N PHE A 273 -36.94 -7.97 1.83
CA PHE A 273 -37.84 -7.04 2.53
C PHE A 273 -38.94 -7.79 3.25
N ASP A 274 -39.33 -7.31 4.44
CA ASP A 274 -40.54 -7.72 5.08
C ASP A 274 -41.75 -7.07 4.36
N TYR A 275 -42.61 -7.90 3.76
CA TYR A 275 -43.74 -7.44 2.95
C TYR A 275 -44.68 -6.51 3.73
N GLU A 276 -44.93 -6.79 5.02
CA GLU A 276 -45.83 -6.01 5.85
C GLU A 276 -45.27 -4.61 6.18
N LYS A 277 -43.97 -4.41 6.03
CA LYS A 277 -43.30 -3.12 6.22
C LYS A 277 -43.19 -2.30 4.94
N ILE A 278 -43.70 -2.78 3.81
CA ILE A 278 -43.71 -2.05 2.52
C ILE A 278 -45.04 -1.25 2.43
N ALA A 279 -44.99 0.05 2.64
CA ALA A 279 -46.13 0.92 2.57
C ALA A 279 -46.77 0.91 1.17
N GLY A 280 -48.10 0.70 1.10
CA GLY A 280 -48.83 0.61 -0.16
C GLY A 280 -48.49 -0.62 -1.00
N HIS A 281 -47.75 -1.59 -0.47
CA HIS A 281 -47.27 -2.80 -1.20
C HIS A 281 -46.69 -2.48 -2.56
N ARG A 282 -45.90 -1.40 -2.62
CA ARG A 282 -45.32 -0.89 -3.84
C ARG A 282 -43.84 -0.59 -3.60
N ILE A 283 -42.98 -1.00 -4.53
CA ILE A 283 -41.58 -0.65 -4.58
C ILE A 283 -41.33 0.29 -5.75
N VAL A 284 -40.68 1.41 -5.47
CA VAL A 284 -40.25 2.39 -6.48
C VAL A 284 -38.75 2.59 -6.42
N VAL A 285 -38.02 2.21 -7.47
CA VAL A 285 -36.59 2.49 -7.60
C VAL A 285 -36.46 3.85 -8.27
N ARG A 286 -36.00 4.84 -7.51
CA ARG A 286 -35.92 6.25 -7.92
C ARG A 286 -34.71 6.95 -7.34
N ARG A 287 -34.42 8.13 -7.84
CA ARG A 287 -33.49 9.02 -7.14
C ARG A 287 -34.11 9.50 -5.84
N ALA A 288 -33.25 9.71 -4.83
CA ALA A 288 -33.71 10.32 -3.60
C ALA A 288 -34.14 11.79 -3.83
N GLU A 289 -35.03 12.31 -2.98
CA GLU A 289 -35.38 13.72 -2.94
C GLU A 289 -34.29 14.49 -2.15
N GLU A 290 -34.19 15.80 -2.43
CA GLU A 290 -33.21 16.63 -1.73
C GLU A 290 -33.57 16.76 -0.25
N GLY A 291 -32.64 16.38 0.62
CA GLY A 291 -32.84 16.36 2.08
C GLY A 291 -33.61 15.16 2.62
N GLU A 292 -33.97 14.18 1.77
CA GLU A 292 -34.53 12.90 2.22
C GLU A 292 -33.53 12.17 3.12
N THR A 293 -33.98 11.42 4.10
CA THR A 293 -33.13 10.72 5.06
C THR A 293 -33.42 9.24 5.12
N ILE A 294 -32.41 8.43 5.40
CA ILE A 294 -32.54 7.00 5.67
C ILE A 294 -31.65 6.58 6.83
N THR A 295 -32.17 5.77 7.74
CA THR A 295 -31.37 5.07 8.75
C THR A 295 -31.05 3.67 8.23
N THR A 296 -29.79 3.35 8.03
CA THR A 296 -29.30 2.08 7.48
C THR A 296 -29.10 1.01 8.56
N LEU A 297 -28.91 -0.26 8.15
CA LEU A 297 -28.77 -1.42 9.04
C LEU A 297 -27.62 -1.32 10.06
N ASP A 298 -26.66 -0.42 9.85
CA ASP A 298 -25.59 -0.08 10.81
C ASP A 298 -25.99 0.97 11.86
N ASN A 299 -27.29 1.32 11.95
CA ASN A 299 -27.86 2.34 12.81
C ASN A 299 -27.36 3.77 12.53
N THR A 300 -26.84 4.05 11.33
CA THR A 300 -26.38 5.37 10.92
C THR A 300 -27.44 6.06 10.07
N THR A 301 -27.76 7.32 10.38
CA THR A 301 -28.70 8.13 9.57
C THR A 301 -27.93 8.95 8.54
N HIS A 302 -28.31 8.83 7.28
CA HIS A 302 -27.71 9.52 6.15
C HIS A 302 -28.68 10.53 5.54
N ASN A 303 -28.18 11.73 5.22
CA ASN A 303 -28.89 12.71 4.39
C ASN A 303 -28.62 12.38 2.92
N LEU A 304 -29.66 12.32 2.14
CA LEU A 304 -29.64 11.97 0.73
C LEU A 304 -29.87 13.19 -0.15
N ASP A 305 -29.49 13.08 -1.42
CA ASP A 305 -29.76 14.03 -2.50
C ASP A 305 -30.08 13.30 -3.80
N ASN A 306 -30.35 14.05 -4.87
CA ASN A 306 -30.80 13.53 -6.17
C ASN A 306 -29.74 12.70 -6.92
N ASP A 307 -28.47 12.64 -6.47
CA ASP A 307 -27.46 11.75 -7.03
C ASP A 307 -27.57 10.32 -6.50
N VAL A 308 -28.24 10.15 -5.35
CA VAL A 308 -28.40 8.85 -4.68
C VAL A 308 -29.61 8.11 -5.23
N LEU A 309 -29.38 6.86 -5.66
CA LEU A 309 -30.47 5.95 -6.01
C LEU A 309 -30.97 5.24 -4.75
N VAL A 310 -32.30 5.24 -4.56
CA VAL A 310 -32.96 4.54 -3.45
C VAL A 310 -33.97 3.53 -3.98
N ILE A 311 -34.20 2.50 -3.18
CA ILE A 311 -35.37 1.65 -3.27
C ILE A 311 -36.33 2.18 -2.24
N ALA A 312 -37.51 2.67 -2.65
CA ALA A 312 -38.49 3.28 -1.79
C ALA A 312 -39.81 2.52 -1.87
N ASP A 313 -40.66 2.68 -0.88
CA ASP A 313 -42.07 2.31 -0.95
C ASP A 313 -42.96 3.52 -1.37
N ALA A 314 -44.22 3.52 -1.03
CA ALA A 314 -45.14 4.63 -1.32
C ALA A 314 -44.84 5.88 -0.45
N GLU A 315 -44.10 5.77 0.64
CA GLU A 315 -43.95 6.82 1.65
C GLU A 315 -42.52 7.22 1.90
N LYS A 316 -41.56 6.25 1.91
CA LYS A 316 -40.17 6.49 2.36
C LYS A 316 -39.15 5.59 1.64
N PRO A 317 -37.85 5.94 1.70
CA PRO A 317 -36.77 5.03 1.24
C PRO A 317 -36.65 3.82 2.17
N LEU A 318 -36.57 2.63 1.55
CA LEU A 318 -36.36 1.35 2.21
C LEU A 318 -34.89 0.90 2.18
N ALA A 319 -34.11 1.35 1.18
CA ALA A 319 -32.71 1.00 1.03
C ALA A 319 -31.96 2.03 0.18
N VAL A 320 -30.66 2.18 0.43
CA VAL A 320 -29.72 2.80 -0.53
C VAL A 320 -29.36 1.75 -1.57
N ALA A 321 -29.80 1.94 -2.80
CA ALA A 321 -29.77 0.93 -3.84
C ALA A 321 -28.35 0.38 -4.11
N GLY A 322 -28.20 -0.95 -3.95
CA GLY A 322 -26.94 -1.65 -4.16
C GLY A 322 -25.87 -1.42 -3.08
N ILE A 323 -26.18 -0.70 -2.02
CA ILE A 323 -25.22 -0.41 -0.94
C ILE A 323 -25.68 -1.02 0.38
N MET A 324 -26.79 -0.55 0.96
CA MET A 324 -27.24 -1.05 2.26
C MET A 324 -28.74 -0.89 2.45
N GLY A 325 -29.39 -1.88 3.04
CA GLY A 325 -30.79 -1.84 3.44
C GLY A 325 -31.07 -0.85 4.56
N GLY A 326 -32.32 -0.36 4.63
CA GLY A 326 -32.78 0.43 5.75
C GLY A 326 -33.15 -0.43 6.96
N LEU A 327 -33.00 0.12 8.15
CA LEU A 327 -33.25 -0.58 9.41
C LEU A 327 -34.72 -1.01 9.55
N ASP A 328 -35.64 -0.15 9.18
CA ASP A 328 -37.06 -0.36 9.39
C ASP A 328 -37.69 -1.41 8.45
N SER A 329 -37.05 -1.70 7.29
CA SER A 329 -37.60 -2.61 6.28
C SER A 329 -37.05 -4.05 6.39
N GLY A 330 -36.16 -4.26 7.35
CA GLY A 330 -35.43 -5.55 7.53
C GLY A 330 -36.32 -6.67 8.10
N ILE A 331 -35.81 -7.88 7.95
CA ILE A 331 -36.42 -9.13 8.46
C ILE A 331 -36.31 -9.16 9.98
N SER A 332 -37.39 -9.57 10.65
CA SER A 332 -37.50 -9.77 12.09
C SER A 332 -38.07 -11.16 12.40
N GLU A 333 -38.13 -11.56 13.66
CA GLU A 333 -38.70 -12.85 14.09
C GLU A 333 -40.20 -12.97 13.73
N ASP A 334 -40.90 -11.86 13.66
CA ASP A 334 -42.34 -11.78 13.32
C ASP A 334 -42.60 -11.72 11.82
N THR A 335 -41.59 -11.78 10.98
CA THR A 335 -41.74 -11.74 9.52
C THR A 335 -42.38 -13.03 8.98
N HIS A 336 -43.52 -12.91 8.31
CA HIS A 336 -44.27 -14.02 7.73
C HIS A 336 -44.23 -14.06 6.19
N THR A 337 -44.11 -12.92 5.56
CA THR A 337 -44.02 -12.79 4.10
C THR A 337 -42.82 -11.95 3.72
N ILE A 338 -42.01 -12.45 2.82
CA ILE A 338 -40.84 -11.73 2.32
C ILE A 338 -40.92 -11.47 0.83
N ILE A 339 -40.29 -10.36 0.42
CA ILE A 339 -40.02 -10.04 -0.97
C ILE A 339 -38.50 -10.10 -1.17
N PHE A 340 -38.03 -11.09 -1.93
CA PHE A 340 -36.64 -11.11 -2.42
C PHE A 340 -36.46 -10.12 -3.54
N GLU A 341 -35.39 -9.33 -3.43
CA GLU A 341 -34.86 -8.47 -4.47
C GLU A 341 -33.60 -9.09 -5.08
N SER A 342 -33.49 -9.01 -6.40
CA SER A 342 -32.25 -9.25 -7.12
C SER A 342 -32.17 -8.26 -8.29
N ALA A 343 -31.24 -7.33 -8.23
CA ALA A 343 -31.17 -6.21 -9.18
C ALA A 343 -29.79 -6.02 -9.79
N LYS A 344 -29.72 -5.24 -10.85
CA LYS A 344 -28.47 -4.68 -11.39
C LYS A 344 -28.55 -3.16 -11.29
N PHE A 345 -27.55 -2.57 -10.62
CA PHE A 345 -27.41 -1.11 -10.51
C PHE A 345 -26.20 -0.61 -11.28
N ALA A 346 -26.23 0.66 -11.68
CA ALA A 346 -25.14 1.30 -12.43
C ALA A 346 -23.89 1.44 -11.54
N ARG A 347 -22.78 0.87 -12.02
CA ARG A 347 -21.47 0.81 -11.31
C ARG A 347 -21.01 2.16 -10.78
N ASP A 348 -21.07 3.18 -11.66
CA ASP A 348 -20.55 4.51 -11.33
C ASP A 348 -21.40 5.22 -10.29
N ASN A 349 -22.74 4.98 -10.27
CA ASN A 349 -23.62 5.55 -9.26
C ASN A 349 -23.35 4.90 -7.90
N VAL A 350 -23.33 3.57 -7.82
CA VAL A 350 -23.01 2.85 -6.56
C VAL A 350 -21.65 3.28 -6.01
N ARG A 351 -20.62 3.38 -6.86
CA ARG A 351 -19.28 3.81 -6.45
C ARG A 351 -19.28 5.24 -5.89
N ARG A 352 -19.92 6.17 -6.58
CA ARG A 352 -20.01 7.58 -6.13
C ARG A 352 -20.78 7.70 -4.84
N THR A 353 -21.96 7.08 -4.75
CA THR A 353 -22.81 7.10 -3.56
C THR A 353 -22.12 6.46 -2.35
N SER A 354 -21.50 5.28 -2.52
CA SER A 354 -20.74 4.62 -1.45
C SER A 354 -19.62 5.50 -0.88
N ARG A 355 -18.90 6.22 -1.73
CA ARG A 355 -17.84 7.16 -1.31
C ARG A 355 -18.42 8.41 -0.63
N LYS A 356 -19.49 8.98 -1.20
CA LYS A 356 -20.14 10.18 -0.71
C LYS A 356 -20.72 9.99 0.70
N LEU A 357 -21.40 8.87 0.92
CA LEU A 357 -21.99 8.52 2.22
C LEU A 357 -20.96 7.85 3.17
N ASN A 358 -19.73 7.59 2.70
CA ASN A 358 -18.72 6.78 3.41
C ASN A 358 -19.29 5.42 3.88
N LEU A 359 -20.12 4.80 3.06
CA LEU A 359 -20.86 3.58 3.37
C LEU A 359 -20.38 2.46 2.44
N LYS A 360 -19.64 1.49 2.98
CA LYS A 360 -19.10 0.34 2.24
C LYS A 360 -19.74 -0.95 2.74
N SER A 361 -20.07 -1.83 1.81
CA SER A 361 -20.58 -3.17 2.09
C SER A 361 -20.08 -4.16 1.06
N ASP A 362 -20.23 -5.46 1.34
CA ASP A 362 -19.96 -6.53 0.38
C ASP A 362 -20.81 -6.43 -0.89
N SER A 363 -22.01 -5.87 -0.78
CA SER A 363 -22.91 -5.56 -1.88
C SER A 363 -22.33 -4.44 -2.76
N SER A 364 -21.98 -3.28 -2.17
CA SER A 364 -21.40 -2.16 -2.90
C SER A 364 -20.09 -2.51 -3.60
N ALA A 365 -19.25 -3.31 -2.94
CA ALA A 365 -17.98 -3.78 -3.50
C ALA A 365 -18.14 -4.64 -4.77
N ARG A 366 -19.27 -5.35 -4.91
CA ARG A 366 -19.59 -6.12 -6.12
C ARG A 366 -20.24 -5.27 -7.19
N PHE A 367 -21.23 -4.45 -6.82
CA PHE A 367 -21.91 -3.58 -7.78
C PHE A 367 -20.94 -2.57 -8.43
N GLU A 368 -20.01 -1.97 -7.67
CA GLU A 368 -19.04 -1.01 -8.20
C GLU A 368 -18.04 -1.64 -9.20
N LYS A 369 -17.78 -2.94 -9.09
CA LYS A 369 -16.94 -3.68 -10.05
C LYS A 369 -17.72 -4.18 -11.28
N GLY A 370 -19.02 -4.35 -11.14
CA GLY A 370 -19.93 -4.86 -12.17
C GLY A 370 -20.45 -6.25 -11.86
N ILE A 371 -21.71 -6.44 -12.18
CA ILE A 371 -22.44 -7.71 -12.01
C ILE A 371 -23.00 -8.15 -13.35
N ASP A 372 -22.97 -9.47 -13.62
CA ASP A 372 -23.58 -10.08 -14.80
C ASP A 372 -25.09 -9.70 -14.89
N PHE A 373 -25.50 -9.28 -16.07
CA PHE A 373 -26.91 -8.93 -16.32
C PHE A 373 -27.88 -10.12 -16.22
N LEU A 374 -27.39 -11.34 -16.34
CA LEU A 374 -28.22 -12.56 -16.29
C LEU A 374 -28.21 -13.21 -14.89
N SER A 375 -27.32 -12.82 -14.00
CA SER A 375 -27.18 -13.43 -12.67
C SER A 375 -28.39 -13.24 -11.78
N GLN A 376 -29.19 -12.16 -11.95
CA GLN A 376 -30.34 -11.83 -11.10
C GLN A 376 -31.36 -12.97 -11.07
N ALA A 377 -31.69 -13.56 -12.22
CA ALA A 377 -32.63 -14.66 -12.31
C ALA A 377 -32.09 -15.94 -11.65
N ILE A 378 -30.85 -16.28 -11.94
CA ILE A 378 -30.17 -17.45 -11.38
C ILE A 378 -30.10 -17.35 -9.85
N ALA A 379 -29.76 -16.17 -9.33
CA ALA A 379 -29.61 -15.90 -7.90
C ALA A 379 -30.95 -16.04 -7.14
N ILE A 380 -32.02 -15.43 -7.67
CA ILE A 380 -33.31 -15.45 -7.04
C ILE A 380 -33.91 -16.89 -7.06
N ASP A 381 -33.74 -17.62 -8.17
CA ASP A 381 -34.22 -19.00 -8.30
C ASP A 381 -33.40 -19.95 -7.41
N ARG A 382 -32.10 -19.69 -7.24
CA ARG A 382 -31.25 -20.43 -6.29
C ARG A 382 -31.66 -20.20 -4.84
N ALA A 383 -31.99 -18.97 -4.45
CA ALA A 383 -32.51 -18.66 -3.12
C ALA A 383 -33.82 -19.39 -2.85
N LEU A 384 -34.74 -19.40 -3.81
CA LEU A 384 -36.00 -20.12 -3.70
C LEU A 384 -35.82 -21.62 -3.62
N THR A 385 -34.86 -22.19 -4.34
CA THR A 385 -34.48 -23.62 -4.22
C THR A 385 -34.02 -23.93 -2.80
N LEU A 386 -33.23 -23.08 -2.16
CA LEU A 386 -32.77 -23.25 -0.78
C LEU A 386 -33.95 -23.14 0.22
N ILE A 387 -34.88 -22.19 0.01
CA ILE A 387 -36.12 -22.06 0.80
C ILE A 387 -36.92 -23.36 0.74
N GLN A 388 -37.15 -23.90 -0.48
CA GLN A 388 -37.92 -25.14 -0.65
C GLN A 388 -37.23 -26.36 -0.07
N THR A 389 -35.94 -26.50 -0.31
CA THR A 389 -35.17 -27.66 0.17
C THR A 389 -35.20 -27.79 1.70
N ASN A 390 -35.24 -26.65 2.40
CA ASN A 390 -35.28 -26.61 3.86
C ASN A 390 -36.69 -26.45 4.44
N GLY A 391 -37.70 -26.31 3.61
CA GLY A 391 -39.11 -26.19 4.06
C GLY A 391 -39.40 -24.92 4.83
N TRP A 392 -38.75 -23.79 4.51
CA TRP A 392 -38.85 -22.55 5.27
C TRP A 392 -40.03 -21.66 4.88
N GLY A 393 -40.66 -21.92 3.76
CA GLY A 393 -41.77 -21.09 3.32
C GLY A 393 -42.48 -21.63 2.08
N THR A 394 -43.48 -20.90 1.61
CA THR A 394 -44.32 -21.21 0.46
C THR A 394 -44.05 -20.22 -0.67
N ILE A 395 -43.51 -20.71 -1.78
CA ILE A 395 -43.10 -19.87 -2.92
C ILE A 395 -44.32 -19.48 -3.74
N ILE A 396 -44.47 -18.18 -4.00
CA ILE A 396 -45.55 -17.59 -4.81
C ILE A 396 -45.13 -17.59 -6.30
N SER A 397 -46.05 -17.92 -7.19
CA SER A 397 -45.79 -17.97 -8.63
C SER A 397 -45.61 -16.58 -9.26
N GLY A 398 -45.03 -16.56 -10.46
CA GLY A 398 -44.68 -15.34 -11.17
C GLY A 398 -43.37 -14.72 -10.68
N THR A 399 -42.82 -13.87 -11.48
CA THR A 399 -41.64 -13.05 -11.18
C THR A 399 -41.90 -11.66 -11.72
N ILE A 400 -41.74 -10.64 -10.88
CA ILE A 400 -41.63 -9.27 -11.38
C ILE A 400 -40.25 -9.11 -11.95
N ASP A 401 -40.11 -8.77 -13.21
CA ASP A 401 -38.81 -8.53 -13.90
C ASP A 401 -38.98 -7.29 -14.78
N THR A 402 -38.39 -6.22 -14.32
CA THR A 402 -38.39 -4.93 -15.02
C THR A 402 -37.14 -4.88 -15.91
N ASN A 403 -37.00 -5.82 -16.83
CA ASN A 403 -35.89 -5.85 -17.77
C ASN A 403 -36.06 -4.71 -18.80
N MET A 404 -35.42 -3.59 -18.53
CA MET A 404 -35.51 -2.39 -19.37
C MET A 404 -34.66 -2.48 -20.64
N ASN A 405 -33.62 -3.35 -20.65
CA ASN A 405 -32.72 -3.50 -21.80
C ASN A 405 -32.29 -4.96 -21.97
N ALA A 406 -32.88 -5.66 -22.94
CA ALA A 406 -32.46 -7.02 -23.26
C ALA A 406 -31.01 -7.03 -23.77
N VAL A 407 -30.11 -7.65 -23.00
CA VAL A 407 -28.70 -7.81 -23.39
C VAL A 407 -28.60 -8.82 -24.51
N LYS A 408 -28.13 -8.37 -25.68
CA LYS A 408 -27.83 -9.26 -26.80
C LYS A 408 -26.47 -9.93 -26.55
N PRO A 409 -26.34 -11.25 -26.86
CA PRO A 409 -25.04 -11.91 -26.81
C PRO A 409 -24.01 -11.17 -27.68
N ARG A 410 -22.86 -10.82 -27.11
CA ARG A 410 -21.74 -10.23 -27.84
C ARG A 410 -20.99 -11.31 -28.62
N THR A 411 -20.76 -11.08 -29.91
CA THR A 411 -19.93 -11.96 -30.72
C THR A 411 -18.72 -11.18 -31.25
N LEU A 412 -17.53 -11.64 -30.90
CA LEU A 412 -16.28 -11.10 -31.45
C LEU A 412 -15.75 -11.97 -32.57
N THR A 413 -15.39 -11.35 -33.68
CA THR A 413 -14.77 -12.06 -34.82
C THR A 413 -13.35 -11.55 -35.01
N VAL A 414 -12.35 -12.40 -34.73
CA VAL A 414 -10.92 -12.03 -34.70
C VAL A 414 -10.11 -12.99 -35.57
N GLN A 415 -9.14 -12.48 -36.33
CA GLN A 415 -8.20 -13.35 -37.07
C GLN A 415 -7.23 -14.02 -36.06
N TYR A 416 -7.10 -15.35 -36.12
CA TYR A 416 -6.16 -16.07 -35.25
C TYR A 416 -4.70 -15.66 -35.47
N LYS A 417 -4.34 -15.20 -36.69
CA LYS A 417 -3.02 -14.60 -36.97
C LYS A 417 -2.78 -13.32 -36.15
N LYS A 418 -3.83 -12.48 -35.97
CA LYS A 418 -3.72 -11.25 -35.14
C LYS A 418 -3.43 -11.61 -33.68
N ILE A 419 -4.08 -12.64 -33.15
CA ILE A 419 -3.82 -13.15 -31.79
C ILE A 419 -2.35 -13.58 -31.67
N ASN A 420 -1.86 -14.42 -32.59
CA ASN A 420 -0.46 -14.85 -32.59
C ASN A 420 0.54 -13.68 -32.72
N ASN A 421 0.20 -12.64 -33.47
CA ASN A 421 1.04 -11.45 -33.56
C ASN A 421 1.09 -10.67 -32.24
N ILE A 422 -0.05 -10.56 -31.53
CA ILE A 422 -0.10 -9.93 -30.19
C ILE A 422 0.76 -10.72 -29.21
N LEU A 423 0.64 -12.06 -29.21
CA LEU A 423 1.36 -12.93 -28.29
C LEU A 423 2.86 -13.08 -28.62
N GLY A 424 3.28 -12.76 -29.83
CA GLY A 424 4.66 -12.97 -30.30
C GLY A 424 5.07 -14.44 -30.44
N ILE A 425 4.12 -15.37 -30.29
CA ILE A 425 4.34 -16.82 -30.44
C ILE A 425 3.25 -17.44 -31.31
N LYS A 426 3.48 -18.63 -31.83
CA LYS A 426 2.53 -19.37 -32.64
C LYS A 426 1.78 -20.38 -31.78
N VAL A 427 0.56 -20.06 -31.35
CA VAL A 427 -0.38 -20.99 -30.73
C VAL A 427 -1.20 -21.67 -31.83
N PRO A 428 -1.36 -23.03 -31.84
CA PRO A 428 -2.23 -23.70 -32.76
C PRO A 428 -3.69 -23.28 -32.62
N THR A 429 -4.41 -23.14 -33.75
CA THR A 429 -5.79 -22.65 -33.76
C THR A 429 -6.73 -23.56 -32.96
N GLU A 430 -6.52 -24.87 -33.04
CA GLU A 430 -7.28 -25.89 -32.29
C GLU A 430 -7.12 -25.68 -30.77
N LYS A 431 -5.89 -25.34 -30.34
CA LYS A 431 -5.61 -25.06 -28.91
C LYS A 431 -6.22 -23.76 -28.45
N MET A 432 -6.28 -22.73 -29.31
CA MET A 432 -7.00 -21.48 -29.00
C MET A 432 -8.50 -21.76 -28.77
N VAL A 433 -9.10 -22.57 -29.65
CA VAL A 433 -10.52 -22.96 -29.54
C VAL A 433 -10.78 -23.80 -28.28
N GLU A 434 -9.93 -24.76 -27.99
CA GLU A 434 -10.02 -25.58 -26.77
C GLU A 434 -10.00 -24.70 -25.51
N ILE A 435 -9.02 -23.79 -25.42
CA ILE A 435 -8.86 -22.88 -24.28
C ILE A 435 -10.08 -21.97 -24.13
N LEU A 436 -10.51 -21.30 -25.20
CA LEU A 436 -11.66 -20.41 -25.12
C LEU A 436 -12.95 -21.13 -24.73
N ASN A 437 -13.17 -22.33 -25.27
CA ASN A 437 -14.33 -23.16 -24.92
C ASN A 437 -14.27 -23.66 -23.46
N SER A 438 -13.07 -23.94 -22.90
CA SER A 438 -12.93 -24.28 -21.49
C SER A 438 -13.32 -23.14 -20.54
N LEU A 439 -13.19 -21.89 -20.99
CA LEU A 439 -13.64 -20.68 -20.32
C LEU A 439 -15.11 -20.31 -20.63
N GLN A 440 -15.85 -21.23 -21.26
CA GLN A 440 -17.24 -21.03 -21.70
C GLN A 440 -17.44 -19.93 -22.75
N ILE A 441 -16.37 -19.49 -23.42
CA ILE A 441 -16.40 -18.59 -24.57
C ILE A 441 -16.60 -19.47 -25.81
N LYS A 442 -17.87 -19.70 -26.19
CA LYS A 442 -18.22 -20.58 -27.34
C LYS A 442 -17.54 -20.08 -28.59
N THR A 443 -16.56 -20.84 -29.10
CA THR A 443 -15.69 -20.41 -30.19
C THR A 443 -15.74 -21.40 -31.35
N VAL A 444 -15.95 -20.90 -32.55
CA VAL A 444 -15.89 -21.68 -33.80
C VAL A 444 -14.93 -21.05 -34.80
N VAL A 445 -14.32 -21.90 -35.66
CA VAL A 445 -13.41 -21.41 -36.72
C VAL A 445 -14.23 -21.15 -37.98
N LYS A 446 -14.17 -19.93 -38.51
CA LYS A 446 -14.73 -19.55 -39.82
C LYS A 446 -13.63 -19.03 -40.74
N GLY A 447 -13.12 -19.90 -41.60
CA GLY A 447 -11.99 -19.61 -42.47
C GLY A 447 -10.72 -19.22 -41.67
N LYS A 448 -10.24 -17.99 -41.81
CA LYS A 448 -9.05 -17.48 -41.07
C LYS A 448 -9.41 -16.72 -39.78
N ARG A 449 -10.64 -16.84 -39.29
CA ARG A 449 -11.15 -16.10 -38.13
C ARG A 449 -11.70 -17.05 -37.06
N LEU A 450 -11.61 -16.61 -35.81
CA LEU A 450 -12.35 -17.16 -34.70
C LEU A 450 -13.60 -16.30 -34.50
N GLU A 451 -14.75 -16.93 -34.39
CA GLU A 451 -16.01 -16.32 -34.00
C GLU A 451 -16.28 -16.77 -32.58
N CYS A 452 -16.20 -15.82 -31.62
CA CYS A 452 -16.25 -16.06 -30.20
C CYS A 452 -17.52 -15.43 -29.61
N GLN A 453 -18.42 -16.24 -29.06
CA GLN A 453 -19.59 -15.76 -28.34
C GLN A 453 -19.18 -15.48 -26.89
N ILE A 454 -19.19 -14.21 -26.50
CA ILE A 454 -18.76 -13.77 -25.17
C ILE A 454 -19.90 -13.91 -24.17
N PRO A 455 -19.71 -14.65 -23.05
CA PRO A 455 -20.71 -14.75 -21.99
C PRO A 455 -20.95 -13.38 -21.32
N ALA A 456 -22.15 -13.15 -20.82
CA ALA A 456 -22.55 -11.86 -20.25
C ALA A 456 -21.74 -11.46 -19.01
N TYR A 457 -21.24 -12.43 -18.25
CA TYR A 457 -20.38 -12.19 -17.08
C TYR A 457 -18.94 -11.78 -17.41
N ARG A 458 -18.50 -11.89 -18.69
CA ARG A 458 -17.18 -11.45 -19.17
C ARG A 458 -17.33 -10.09 -19.87
N GLU A 459 -17.70 -9.07 -19.10
CA GLU A 459 -17.79 -7.69 -19.61
C GLU A 459 -16.43 -7.11 -20.04
N ASP A 460 -15.34 -7.64 -19.50
CA ASP A 460 -13.93 -7.28 -19.75
C ASP A 460 -13.43 -7.64 -21.14
N ILE A 461 -14.04 -8.65 -21.82
CA ILE A 461 -13.57 -9.08 -23.13
C ILE A 461 -14.20 -8.21 -24.22
N GLU A 462 -13.48 -7.22 -24.72
CA GLU A 462 -13.95 -6.25 -25.71
C GLU A 462 -13.31 -6.44 -27.10
N GLY A 463 -12.14 -7.09 -27.17
CA GLY A 463 -11.39 -7.19 -28.41
C GLY A 463 -10.38 -8.35 -28.51
N ALA A 464 -9.50 -8.22 -29.50
CA ALA A 464 -8.50 -9.22 -29.80
C ALA A 464 -7.43 -9.36 -28.72
N ASN A 465 -7.11 -8.29 -27.99
CA ASN A 465 -6.11 -8.30 -26.93
C ASN A 465 -6.61 -9.12 -25.73
N ASP A 466 -7.88 -8.96 -25.37
CA ASP A 466 -8.49 -9.67 -24.26
C ASP A 466 -8.60 -11.17 -24.56
N LEU A 467 -8.96 -11.54 -25.81
CA LEU A 467 -8.92 -12.93 -26.25
C LEU A 467 -7.50 -13.49 -26.27
N ALA A 468 -6.51 -12.68 -26.60
CA ALA A 468 -5.10 -13.10 -26.57
C ALA A 468 -4.65 -13.35 -25.10
N GLU A 469 -5.06 -12.51 -24.15
CA GLU A 469 -4.82 -12.69 -22.72
C GLU A 469 -5.42 -14.01 -22.23
N GLU A 470 -6.69 -14.27 -22.53
CA GLU A 470 -7.37 -15.51 -22.16
C GLU A 470 -6.66 -16.76 -22.70
N ILE A 471 -6.15 -16.68 -23.92
CA ILE A 471 -5.42 -17.79 -24.52
C ILE A 471 -4.06 -17.98 -23.85
N ILE A 472 -3.27 -16.93 -23.66
CA ILE A 472 -1.90 -17.08 -23.15
C ILE A 472 -1.85 -17.50 -21.69
N ARG A 473 -2.75 -16.99 -20.83
CA ARG A 473 -2.78 -17.34 -19.41
C ARG A 473 -3.04 -18.83 -19.16
N LEU A 474 -3.86 -19.49 -20.01
CA LEU A 474 -4.09 -20.95 -19.93
C LEU A 474 -3.12 -21.76 -20.81
N TYR A 475 -2.62 -21.18 -21.90
CA TYR A 475 -1.57 -21.82 -22.69
C TYR A 475 -0.24 -21.88 -21.92
N GLY A 476 0.07 -20.84 -21.16
CA GLY A 476 1.19 -20.68 -20.24
C GLY A 476 2.19 -19.61 -20.69
N TYR A 477 2.36 -18.59 -19.86
CA TYR A 477 3.35 -17.51 -20.07
C TYR A 477 4.80 -18.03 -20.14
N ASN A 478 5.10 -19.13 -19.47
CA ASN A 478 6.40 -19.78 -19.48
C ASN A 478 6.81 -20.36 -20.86
N LYS A 479 5.88 -20.44 -21.80
CA LYS A 479 6.15 -20.84 -23.20
C LYS A 479 6.66 -19.68 -24.05
N ILE A 480 6.56 -18.44 -23.56
CA ILE A 480 7.12 -17.27 -24.23
C ILE A 480 8.62 -17.23 -23.93
N LYS A 481 9.43 -17.38 -24.98
CA LYS A 481 10.90 -17.28 -24.84
C LYS A 481 11.30 -15.81 -24.66
N SER A 482 12.13 -15.53 -23.69
CA SER A 482 12.79 -14.23 -23.56
C SER A 482 13.68 -13.97 -24.78
N THR A 483 13.49 -12.81 -25.40
CA THR A 483 14.30 -12.38 -26.54
C THR A 483 14.86 -10.99 -26.28
N LEU A 484 16.06 -10.73 -26.82
CA LEU A 484 16.58 -9.37 -26.88
C LEU A 484 15.79 -8.57 -27.92
N PHE A 485 15.78 -7.24 -27.79
CA PHE A 485 15.18 -6.38 -28.79
C PHE A 485 15.82 -6.62 -30.17
N ALA A 486 15.00 -6.96 -31.18
CA ALA A 486 15.46 -7.36 -32.49
C ALA A 486 15.99 -6.21 -33.35
N ASP A 487 15.62 -4.98 -33.06
CA ASP A 487 15.96 -3.79 -33.85
C ASP A 487 16.81 -2.80 -33.06
N ALA A 488 18.08 -3.17 -32.86
CA ALA A 488 19.07 -2.29 -32.25
C ALA A 488 19.35 -1.01 -33.06
N SER A 489 19.00 -0.97 -34.36
CA SER A 489 19.27 0.17 -35.23
C SER A 489 18.32 1.35 -35.02
N LYS A 490 17.16 1.11 -34.42
CA LYS A 490 16.14 2.14 -34.06
C LYS A 490 16.16 2.52 -32.60
N GLN A 491 17.05 1.92 -31.82
CA GLN A 491 17.15 2.28 -30.42
C GLN A 491 17.83 3.65 -30.30
N THR A 492 17.26 4.53 -29.52
CA THR A 492 18.01 5.59 -28.88
C THR A 492 19.21 4.95 -28.22
N MET A 493 20.40 5.51 -28.46
CA MET A 493 21.64 4.99 -27.85
C MET A 493 21.39 4.69 -26.39
N GLY A 494 21.48 3.41 -26.02
CA GLY A 494 21.37 3.00 -24.64
C GLY A 494 22.46 3.70 -23.83
N GLY A 495 22.16 4.05 -22.59
CA GLY A 495 23.10 4.70 -21.71
C GLY A 495 22.37 5.64 -20.75
N ARG A 496 23.09 6.10 -19.77
CA ARG A 496 22.59 7.15 -18.87
C ARG A 496 22.73 8.51 -19.57
N ASP A 497 21.77 9.40 -19.32
CA ASP A 497 21.90 10.77 -19.75
C ASP A 497 23.11 11.46 -19.07
N ALA A 498 23.53 12.60 -19.61
CA ALA A 498 24.71 13.31 -19.12
C ALA A 498 24.58 13.75 -17.66
N PHE A 499 23.36 14.11 -17.23
CA PHE A 499 23.10 14.51 -15.84
C PHE A 499 23.30 13.32 -14.89
N ARG A 500 22.67 12.17 -15.18
CA ARG A 500 22.80 10.95 -14.36
C ARG A 500 24.23 10.40 -14.33
N THR A 501 24.97 10.55 -15.42
CA THR A 501 26.40 10.17 -15.46
C THR A 501 27.21 11.03 -14.49
N LYS A 502 26.95 12.35 -14.45
CA LYS A 502 27.59 13.27 -13.51
C LYS A 502 27.16 13.01 -12.06
N GLU A 503 25.88 12.73 -11.84
CA GLU A 503 25.35 12.38 -10.51
C GLU A 503 26.02 11.12 -9.97
N ASP A 504 26.18 10.07 -10.78
CA ASP A 504 26.87 8.84 -10.37
C ASP A 504 28.33 9.08 -10.03
N LEU A 505 29.02 9.97 -10.78
CA LEU A 505 30.37 10.35 -10.46
C LEU A 505 30.44 11.10 -9.13
N LEU A 506 29.50 12.04 -8.89
CA LEU A 506 29.37 12.76 -7.63
C LEU A 506 29.21 11.80 -6.44
N LYS A 507 28.25 10.87 -6.53
CA LYS A 507 28.02 9.89 -5.48
C LYS A 507 29.22 9.02 -5.18
N ARG A 508 29.94 8.57 -6.23
CA ARG A 508 31.18 7.80 -6.07
C ARG A 508 32.26 8.61 -5.36
N ILE A 509 32.42 9.90 -5.66
CA ILE A 509 33.39 10.76 -5.00
C ILE A 509 33.05 10.93 -3.53
N LEU A 510 31.80 11.25 -3.20
CA LEU A 510 31.36 11.45 -1.83
C LEU A 510 31.54 10.18 -1.02
N THR A 511 31.15 9.03 -1.57
CA THR A 511 31.32 7.72 -0.92
C THR A 511 32.78 7.36 -0.72
N ALA A 512 33.65 7.61 -1.73
CA ALA A 512 35.09 7.38 -1.61
C ALA A 512 35.78 8.28 -0.55
N LYS A 513 35.13 9.38 -0.18
CA LYS A 513 35.56 10.29 0.90
C LYS A 513 34.95 9.94 2.26
N GLY A 514 34.22 8.82 2.38
CA GLY A 514 33.62 8.32 3.60
C GLY A 514 32.23 8.85 3.91
N ALA A 515 31.57 9.53 2.96
CA ALA A 515 30.20 9.95 3.15
C ALA A 515 29.20 8.81 2.84
N ASN A 516 28.15 8.72 3.65
CA ASN A 516 27.05 7.77 3.45
C ASN A 516 25.88 8.45 2.76
N GLU A 517 25.35 7.81 1.72
CA GLU A 517 24.12 8.28 1.06
C GLU A 517 22.91 8.01 1.94
N ILE A 518 22.03 9.00 2.06
CA ILE A 518 20.74 8.89 2.74
C ILE A 518 19.62 9.22 1.77
N ILE A 519 18.43 8.71 2.07
CA ILE A 519 17.20 8.98 1.35
C ILE A 519 16.15 9.41 2.37
N THR A 520 15.61 10.61 2.22
CA THR A 520 14.58 11.16 3.09
C THR A 520 13.28 11.40 2.34
N TYR A 521 12.17 11.53 3.09
CA TYR A 521 10.88 11.85 2.48
C TYR A 521 10.89 13.23 1.82
N SER A 522 10.21 13.34 0.69
CA SER A 522 9.97 14.63 0.02
C SER A 522 8.95 15.52 0.77
N PHE A 523 8.31 14.97 1.78
CA PHE A 523 7.30 15.64 2.62
C PHE A 523 7.90 15.97 3.97
N ILE A 524 7.61 17.16 4.48
CA ILE A 524 8.11 17.64 5.76
C ILE A 524 6.98 18.28 6.57
N SER A 525 7.25 18.54 7.85
CA SER A 525 6.38 19.34 8.71
C SER A 525 6.57 20.85 8.43
N PRO A 526 5.51 21.66 8.42
CA PRO A 526 5.64 23.13 8.43
C PRO A 526 6.49 23.67 9.60
N LYS A 527 6.53 22.97 10.74
CA LYS A 527 7.34 23.29 11.90
C LYS A 527 8.85 23.30 11.61
N THR A 528 9.28 22.55 10.59
CA THR A 528 10.68 22.54 10.13
C THR A 528 11.19 23.95 9.83
N PHE A 529 10.37 24.81 9.26
CA PHE A 529 10.75 26.19 8.98
C PHE A 529 10.94 27.06 10.22
N ASP A 530 10.19 26.79 11.28
CA ASP A 530 10.35 27.47 12.58
C ASP A 530 11.63 27.01 13.28
N ILE A 531 11.89 25.70 13.26
CA ILE A 531 13.14 25.11 13.77
C ILE A 531 14.35 25.68 13.03
N LEU A 532 14.29 25.82 11.72
CA LEU A 532 15.31 26.47 10.90
C LEU A 532 15.35 27.99 11.06
N ARG A 533 14.55 28.60 11.95
CA ARG A 533 14.50 30.03 12.26
C ARG A 533 14.20 30.91 11.05
N LEU A 534 13.54 30.36 10.03
CA LEU A 534 13.20 31.13 8.85
C LEU A 534 12.18 32.21 9.17
N PRO A 535 12.40 33.49 8.74
CA PRO A 535 11.41 34.54 8.88
C PRO A 535 10.08 34.20 8.23
N LYS A 536 8.96 34.76 8.71
CA LYS A 536 7.62 34.48 8.18
C LYS A 536 7.46 34.77 6.68
N ASN A 537 8.22 35.70 6.15
CA ASN A 537 8.24 36.11 4.73
C ASN A 537 9.38 35.45 3.93
N ASP A 538 10.09 34.47 4.47
CA ASP A 538 11.13 33.75 3.74
C ASP A 538 10.54 32.95 2.57
N ALA A 539 11.23 33.00 1.43
CA ALA A 539 10.79 32.32 0.21
C ALA A 539 10.69 30.79 0.38
N LEU A 540 11.51 30.19 1.25
CA LEU A 540 11.47 28.76 1.55
C LEU A 540 10.19 28.32 2.26
N ARG A 541 9.47 29.24 2.92
CA ARG A 541 8.15 28.94 3.54
C ARG A 541 7.02 28.84 2.53
N ASN A 542 7.24 29.25 1.29
CA ASN A 542 6.26 29.09 0.23
C ASN A 542 6.28 27.64 -0.27
N ALA A 543 5.76 26.72 0.54
CA ALA A 543 5.76 25.30 0.30
C ALA A 543 4.39 24.80 -0.19
N ILE A 544 4.39 23.75 -0.96
CA ILE A 544 3.18 23.12 -1.53
C ILE A 544 2.51 22.24 -0.47
N PRO A 545 1.23 22.51 -0.11
CA PRO A 545 0.51 21.64 0.82
C PRO A 545 0.09 20.34 0.12
N ILE A 546 0.11 19.24 0.87
CA ILE A 546 -0.41 17.93 0.45
C ILE A 546 -1.92 17.92 0.73
N LEU A 547 -2.72 17.49 -0.23
CA LEU A 547 -4.19 17.50 -0.12
C LEU A 547 -4.72 16.60 0.99
N ASN A 548 -4.14 15.39 1.12
CA ASN A 548 -4.53 14.36 2.08
C ASN A 548 -3.27 13.76 2.75
N PRO A 549 -2.57 14.54 3.62
CA PRO A 549 -1.35 14.08 4.26
C PRO A 549 -1.64 12.96 5.26
N LEU A 550 -0.64 12.10 5.49
CA LEU A 550 -0.70 11.05 6.52
C LEU A 550 -0.71 11.64 7.95
N GLY A 551 -0.17 12.86 8.11
CA GLY A 551 -0.12 13.60 9.37
C GLY A 551 0.49 14.98 9.16
N GLU A 552 0.46 15.84 10.20
CA GLU A 552 1.04 17.19 10.15
C GLU A 552 2.54 17.17 9.84
N ASP A 553 3.24 16.13 10.32
CA ASP A 553 4.68 15.97 10.14
C ASP A 553 5.14 15.75 8.70
N VAL A 554 4.22 15.41 7.79
CA VAL A 554 4.47 15.13 6.38
C VAL A 554 3.43 15.86 5.49
N SER A 555 3.05 17.09 5.86
CA SER A 555 1.91 17.78 5.25
C SER A 555 2.26 18.76 4.14
N ILE A 556 3.56 19.05 3.93
CA ILE A 556 4.04 19.95 2.86
C ILE A 556 5.23 19.37 2.12
N MET A 557 5.42 19.77 0.87
CA MET A 557 6.63 19.41 0.11
C MET A 557 7.82 20.27 0.56
N ARG A 558 9.00 19.63 0.66
CA ARG A 558 10.24 20.29 1.08
C ARG A 558 10.73 21.32 0.05
N THR A 559 11.19 22.47 0.53
CA THR A 559 11.83 23.51 -0.26
C THR A 559 13.35 23.56 -0.05
N THR A 560 13.88 22.82 0.91
CA THR A 560 15.29 22.60 1.24
C THR A 560 15.50 21.20 1.81
N LEU A 561 16.69 20.64 1.66
CA LEU A 561 17.07 19.35 2.21
C LEU A 561 17.64 19.46 3.64
N VAL A 562 17.98 20.68 4.10
CA VAL A 562 18.70 20.89 5.37
C VAL A 562 17.92 20.35 6.57
N GLY A 563 16.61 20.60 6.64
CA GLY A 563 15.79 20.10 7.76
C GLY A 563 15.76 18.58 7.86
N SER A 564 15.62 17.90 6.71
CA SER A 564 15.65 16.44 6.63
C SER A 564 17.03 15.88 7.00
N MET A 565 18.11 16.51 6.53
CA MET A 565 19.49 16.16 6.87
C MET A 565 19.74 16.26 8.39
N LEU A 566 19.31 17.35 9.01
CA LEU A 566 19.46 17.54 10.45
C LEU A 566 18.66 16.53 11.27
N SER A 567 17.47 16.16 10.81
CA SER A 567 16.67 15.10 11.45
C SER A 567 17.37 13.75 11.45
N ILE A 568 18.02 13.39 10.32
CA ILE A 568 18.80 12.14 10.22
C ILE A 568 20.05 12.20 11.12
N ILE A 569 20.74 13.33 11.16
CA ILE A 569 21.90 13.51 12.05
C ILE A 569 21.46 13.37 13.51
N GLY A 570 20.39 14.03 13.93
CA GLY A 570 19.86 13.93 15.29
C GLY A 570 19.47 12.49 15.67
N SER A 571 18.77 11.79 14.76
CA SER A 571 18.44 10.39 14.96
C SER A 571 19.65 9.47 15.09
N ASN A 572 20.73 9.73 14.35
CA ASN A 572 21.97 8.96 14.47
C ASN A 572 22.72 9.32 15.76
N PHE A 573 22.80 10.61 16.09
CA PHE A 573 23.46 11.09 17.31
C PHE A 573 22.80 10.53 18.56
N SER A 574 21.47 10.47 18.63
CA SER A 574 20.71 9.85 19.74
C SER A 574 20.97 8.36 19.88
N LYS A 575 21.29 7.66 18.77
CA LYS A 575 21.68 6.24 18.74
C LYS A 575 23.18 6.01 19.01
N ASN A 576 23.86 7.01 19.55
CA ASN A 576 25.27 6.99 19.90
C ASN A 576 26.26 6.94 18.72
N ASN A 577 25.84 7.27 17.52
CA ASN A 577 26.72 7.55 16.39
C ASN A 577 27.20 9.01 16.50
N LYS A 578 28.33 9.26 17.14
CA LYS A 578 28.77 10.61 17.58
C LYS A 578 29.45 11.44 16.50
N ASP A 579 29.82 10.84 15.38
CA ASP A 579 30.35 11.53 14.20
C ASP A 579 29.91 10.86 12.90
N GLY A 580 29.99 11.59 11.80
CA GLY A 580 29.63 11.05 10.50
C GLY A 580 29.50 12.10 9.39
N ILE A 581 29.45 11.59 8.17
CA ILE A 581 29.22 12.37 6.98
C ILE A 581 28.07 11.74 6.21
N PHE A 582 26.99 12.50 5.99
CA PHE A 582 25.85 12.08 5.19
C PHE A 582 25.69 12.97 3.97
N PHE A 583 25.14 12.41 2.89
CA PHE A 583 24.73 13.19 1.74
C PHE A 583 23.42 12.66 1.13
N GLU A 584 22.68 13.54 0.52
CA GLU A 584 21.48 13.23 -0.26
C GLU A 584 21.50 14.00 -1.57
N THR A 585 21.27 13.31 -2.69
CA THR A 585 20.95 13.95 -3.98
C THR A 585 19.47 13.75 -4.25
N SER A 586 18.70 14.84 -4.27
CA SER A 586 17.25 14.73 -4.40
C SER A 586 16.63 16.07 -4.82
N LYS A 587 15.34 16.05 -5.12
CA LYS A 587 14.62 17.24 -5.54
C LYS A 587 14.10 18.06 -4.35
N VAL A 588 14.14 19.37 -4.52
CA VAL A 588 13.36 20.35 -3.75
C VAL A 588 12.31 21.00 -4.65
N PHE A 589 11.21 21.46 -4.07
CA PHE A 589 10.01 21.88 -4.80
C PHE A 589 9.65 23.31 -4.48
N ALA A 590 9.65 24.17 -5.49
CA ALA A 590 9.26 25.58 -5.35
C ALA A 590 8.02 25.89 -6.21
N PRO A 591 6.89 26.29 -5.60
CA PRO A 591 5.70 26.64 -6.37
C PRO A 591 5.93 27.97 -7.09
N LYS A 592 5.45 28.10 -8.33
CA LYS A 592 5.40 29.38 -9.06
C LYS A 592 4.32 30.32 -8.50
N ALA A 593 3.23 29.72 -7.99
CA ALA A 593 2.13 30.40 -7.31
C ALA A 593 1.36 29.39 -6.43
N LEU A 594 0.70 29.86 -5.38
CA LEU A 594 -0.25 29.08 -4.58
C LEU A 594 -1.63 29.75 -4.60
N PRO A 595 -2.74 29.00 -4.76
CA PRO A 595 -2.80 27.57 -5.08
C PRO A 595 -2.14 27.23 -6.43
N LEU A 596 -1.62 26.01 -6.57
CA LEU A 596 -0.92 25.59 -7.80
C LEU A 596 -1.83 25.73 -9.04
N LYS A 597 -1.32 26.42 -10.07
CA LYS A 597 -1.94 26.50 -11.40
C LYS A 597 -1.11 25.80 -12.48
N ASP A 598 0.12 25.43 -12.16
CA ASP A 598 1.09 24.80 -13.03
C ASP A 598 2.03 23.93 -12.19
N PHE A 599 2.80 23.05 -12.84
CA PHE A 599 3.82 22.25 -12.15
C PHE A 599 4.83 23.14 -11.42
N PRO A 600 5.25 22.73 -10.20
CA PRO A 600 6.28 23.44 -9.45
C PRO A 600 7.63 23.37 -10.17
N VAL A 601 8.55 24.22 -9.76
CA VAL A 601 9.95 24.10 -10.14
C VAL A 601 10.58 23.00 -9.26
N GLU A 602 11.03 21.94 -9.90
CA GLU A 602 11.76 20.83 -9.27
C GLU A 602 13.24 21.04 -9.51
N THR A 603 14.01 21.14 -8.45
CA THR A 603 15.46 21.40 -8.55
C THR A 603 16.22 20.23 -7.94
N GLU A 604 17.05 19.56 -8.74
CA GLU A 604 17.98 18.54 -8.25
C GLU A 604 19.06 19.20 -7.39
N THR A 605 19.15 18.77 -6.15
CA THR A 605 19.94 19.41 -5.11
C THR A 605 20.77 18.37 -4.36
N LEU A 606 22.03 18.67 -4.10
CA LEU A 606 22.87 17.94 -3.17
C LEU A 606 22.81 18.61 -1.80
N CYS A 607 22.54 17.85 -0.76
CA CYS A 607 22.81 18.26 0.62
C CYS A 607 23.87 17.37 1.21
N VAL A 608 24.86 17.96 1.87
CA VAL A 608 25.88 17.24 2.65
C VAL A 608 25.78 17.71 4.10
N GLY A 609 25.73 16.78 5.02
CA GLY A 609 25.77 17.02 6.47
C GLY A 609 26.99 16.32 7.08
N MET A 610 27.77 17.04 7.88
CA MET A 610 28.97 16.53 8.56
C MET A 610 28.89 16.94 10.02
N TYR A 611 29.10 16.02 10.94
CA TYR A 611 28.96 16.28 12.37
C TYR A 611 29.97 15.49 13.20
N GLY A 612 30.31 16.01 14.38
CA GLY A 612 31.22 15.39 15.34
C GLY A 612 32.46 16.25 15.62
N ALA A 613 33.18 15.88 16.67
CA ALA A 613 34.35 16.65 17.18
C ALA A 613 35.56 16.70 16.21
N ASN A 614 35.65 15.75 15.30
CA ASN A 614 36.75 15.61 14.35
C ASN A 614 36.58 16.43 13.08
N TYR A 615 35.43 17.11 12.90
CA TYR A 615 35.11 17.86 11.70
C TYR A 615 34.99 19.36 11.98
N ASP A 616 35.32 20.14 10.99
CA ASP A 616 35.19 21.58 10.98
C ASP A 616 34.70 22.11 9.63
N PHE A 617 34.54 23.41 9.52
CA PHE A 617 34.17 24.10 8.28
C PHE A 617 35.07 23.72 7.11
N PHE A 618 36.38 23.63 7.34
CA PHE A 618 37.37 23.35 6.29
C PHE A 618 37.33 21.88 5.87
N ALA A 619 36.97 20.95 6.76
CA ALA A 619 36.75 19.55 6.41
C ALA A 619 35.63 19.40 5.38
N LEU A 620 34.46 20.03 5.62
CA LEU A 620 33.36 20.03 4.66
C LEU A 620 33.73 20.80 3.37
N LYS A 621 34.42 21.93 3.48
CA LYS A 621 34.92 22.67 2.31
C LYS A 621 35.86 21.79 1.47
N GLY A 622 36.81 21.07 2.09
CA GLY A 622 37.74 20.17 1.40
C GLY A 622 37.03 19.00 0.70
N LEU A 623 35.93 18.49 1.28
CA LEU A 623 35.06 17.52 0.62
C LEU A 623 34.45 18.08 -0.67
N LEU A 624 33.88 19.30 -0.61
CA LEU A 624 33.32 19.98 -1.77
C LEU A 624 34.40 20.35 -2.81
N ASP A 625 35.58 20.77 -2.39
CA ASP A 625 36.73 21.06 -3.29
C ASP A 625 37.12 19.78 -4.07
N SER A 626 37.01 18.59 -3.44
CA SER A 626 37.21 17.32 -4.12
C SER A 626 36.13 17.06 -5.20
N VAL A 627 34.88 17.42 -4.93
CA VAL A 627 33.78 17.34 -5.91
C VAL A 627 34.05 18.31 -7.06
N PHE A 628 34.35 19.58 -6.79
CA PHE A 628 34.62 20.59 -7.81
C PHE A 628 35.82 20.20 -8.69
N SER A 629 36.87 19.69 -8.08
CA SER A 629 38.05 19.20 -8.80
C SER A 629 37.73 18.05 -9.74
N ALA A 630 36.88 17.11 -9.33
CA ALA A 630 36.49 15.97 -10.18
C ALA A 630 35.66 16.42 -11.40
N PHE A 631 34.84 17.46 -11.24
CA PHE A 631 34.13 18.10 -12.34
C PHE A 631 34.96 19.13 -13.08
N LYS A 632 36.25 19.30 -12.72
CA LYS A 632 37.24 20.22 -13.35
C LYS A 632 36.81 21.68 -13.28
N ILE A 633 36.11 22.02 -12.17
CA ILE A 633 35.71 23.36 -11.83
C ILE A 633 36.81 23.98 -10.98
N ASP A 634 37.71 24.78 -11.64
CA ASP A 634 38.93 25.30 -11.01
C ASP A 634 38.73 26.69 -10.41
N LYS A 635 37.58 27.36 -10.63
CA LYS A 635 37.34 28.75 -10.20
C LYS A 635 36.10 28.85 -9.33
N THR A 636 36.24 28.42 -8.08
CA THR A 636 35.24 28.67 -7.05
C THR A 636 35.60 29.87 -6.20
N THR A 637 34.64 30.70 -5.88
CA THR A 637 34.78 31.82 -4.94
C THR A 637 33.73 31.74 -3.86
N TYR A 638 34.04 32.32 -2.71
CA TYR A 638 33.21 32.28 -1.52
C TYR A 638 32.86 33.70 -1.07
N ALA A 639 31.58 33.95 -0.83
CA ALA A 639 31.11 35.21 -0.27
C ALA A 639 30.34 34.98 1.03
N ARG A 640 30.28 35.97 1.89
CA ARG A 640 29.50 35.87 3.13
C ARG A 640 28.03 35.60 2.79
N VAL A 641 27.43 34.62 3.44
CA VAL A 641 26.00 34.32 3.33
C VAL A 641 25.29 34.57 4.64
N ASN A 642 24.06 35.03 4.60
CA ASN A 642 23.22 35.14 5.79
C ASN A 642 22.01 34.23 5.65
N LYS A 643 22.07 33.04 6.30
CA LYS A 643 20.99 32.09 6.43
C LYS A 643 20.64 31.98 7.91
N PRO A 644 19.36 32.10 8.31
CA PRO A 644 18.98 32.11 9.73
C PRO A 644 19.38 30.87 10.54
N TYR A 645 19.52 29.74 9.84
CA TYR A 645 19.93 28.45 10.43
C TYR A 645 21.45 28.19 10.37
N LEU A 646 22.24 29.14 9.85
CA LEU A 646 23.70 29.04 9.81
C LEU A 646 24.36 30.09 10.69
N HIS A 647 25.53 29.73 11.19
CA HIS A 647 26.34 30.65 11.99
C HIS A 647 26.92 31.80 11.14
N GLU A 648 26.65 33.03 11.51
CA GLU A 648 27.00 34.22 10.74
C GLU A 648 28.50 34.36 10.38
N GLY A 649 29.39 33.91 11.27
CA GLY A 649 30.85 33.99 11.07
C GLY A 649 31.46 32.75 10.43
N ARG A 650 30.72 31.68 10.23
CA ARG A 650 31.18 30.37 9.71
C ARG A 650 30.26 29.86 8.63
N SER A 651 29.88 30.73 7.69
CA SER A 651 29.03 30.36 6.55
C SER A 651 29.44 31.17 5.31
N ALA A 652 29.28 30.55 4.15
CA ALA A 652 29.64 31.18 2.87
C ALA A 652 28.73 30.69 1.75
N GLU A 653 28.40 31.58 0.83
CA GLU A 653 27.79 31.27 -0.46
C GLU A 653 28.91 30.89 -1.44
N ILE A 654 28.64 29.89 -2.28
CA ILE A 654 29.61 29.31 -3.22
C ILE A 654 29.25 29.75 -4.63
N PHE A 655 30.23 30.34 -5.32
CA PHE A 655 30.09 30.76 -6.69
C PHE A 655 31.04 30.01 -7.61
N VAL A 656 30.56 29.72 -8.81
CA VAL A 656 31.38 29.30 -9.95
C VAL A 656 31.28 30.39 -11.02
N GLY A 657 32.39 31.09 -11.24
CA GLY A 657 32.32 32.37 -11.97
C GLY A 657 31.48 33.37 -11.19
N ASP A 658 30.43 33.92 -11.83
CA ASP A 658 29.51 34.89 -11.22
C ASP A 658 28.18 34.26 -10.77
N GLU A 659 28.03 32.93 -10.96
CA GLU A 659 26.81 32.23 -10.63
C GLU A 659 26.89 31.55 -9.24
N SER A 660 25.92 31.82 -8.36
CA SER A 660 25.75 31.10 -7.09
C SER A 660 25.25 29.70 -7.36
N VAL A 661 26.02 28.71 -6.94
CA VAL A 661 25.70 27.26 -7.05
C VAL A 661 25.20 26.67 -5.76
N GLY A 662 25.36 27.35 -4.62
CA GLY A 662 24.92 26.84 -3.31
C GLY A 662 25.60 27.56 -2.15
N TYR A 663 25.56 26.91 -0.99
CA TYR A 663 26.20 27.48 0.21
C TYR A 663 26.74 26.37 1.12
N ILE A 664 27.58 26.77 2.07
CA ILE A 664 28.21 25.95 3.09
C ILE A 664 28.21 26.71 4.43
N GLY A 665 28.03 26.02 5.54
CA GLY A 665 28.15 26.66 6.86
C GLY A 665 28.01 25.73 8.03
N GLU A 666 28.40 26.21 9.20
CA GLU A 666 28.12 25.62 10.50
C GLU A 666 26.66 25.93 10.84
N VAL A 667 25.92 24.94 11.28
CA VAL A 667 24.54 25.10 11.74
C VAL A 667 24.53 25.93 13.03
N TYR A 668 23.53 26.80 13.16
CA TYR A 668 23.38 27.66 14.34
C TYR A 668 23.08 26.81 15.59
N PRO A 669 23.67 27.10 16.76
CA PRO A 669 23.51 26.29 17.97
C PRO A 669 22.06 25.98 18.37
N ASP A 670 21.19 27.02 18.37
CA ASP A 670 19.77 26.80 18.72
C ASP A 670 19.06 25.81 17.76
N VAL A 671 19.49 25.78 16.49
CA VAL A 671 18.96 24.84 15.51
C VAL A 671 19.49 23.41 15.81
N GLN A 672 20.76 23.27 16.20
CA GLN A 672 21.33 21.98 16.60
C GLN A 672 20.60 21.42 17.82
N GLU A 673 20.39 22.26 18.84
CA GLU A 673 19.66 21.90 20.07
C GLU A 673 18.22 21.43 19.76
N ALA A 674 17.52 22.11 18.84
CA ALA A 674 16.16 21.75 18.44
C ALA A 674 16.07 20.38 17.69
N TYR A 675 17.18 19.83 17.22
CA TYR A 675 17.31 18.49 16.69
C TYR A 675 18.01 17.50 17.63
N ASP A 676 18.16 17.84 18.93
CA ASP A 676 18.83 17.05 19.97
C ASP A 676 20.30 16.68 19.61
N ILE A 677 21.02 17.60 18.95
CA ILE A 677 22.39 17.39 18.52
C ILE A 677 23.34 18.23 19.40
N ASP A 678 24.03 17.56 20.32
CA ASP A 678 25.02 18.17 21.19
C ASP A 678 26.46 18.07 20.62
N THR A 679 26.62 18.48 19.36
CA THR A 679 27.93 18.60 18.71
C THR A 679 27.81 19.56 17.52
N ARG A 680 28.95 20.02 17.01
CA ARG A 680 28.93 20.88 15.85
C ARG A 680 28.50 20.16 14.59
N VAL A 681 27.65 20.81 13.82
CA VAL A 681 27.13 20.31 12.54
C VAL A 681 27.46 21.31 11.44
N TYR A 682 27.95 20.80 10.34
CA TYR A 682 28.26 21.57 9.14
C TYR A 682 27.39 21.06 8.00
N VAL A 683 26.77 21.95 7.24
CA VAL A 683 25.94 21.58 6.10
C VAL A 683 26.33 22.34 4.85
N ALA A 684 26.14 21.72 3.72
CA ALA A 684 26.23 22.35 2.42
C ALA A 684 25.02 21.97 1.59
N GLU A 685 24.45 22.88 0.86
CA GLU A 685 23.36 22.63 -0.08
C GLU A 685 23.72 23.24 -1.44
N ILE A 686 23.76 22.40 -2.49
CA ILE A 686 24.28 22.73 -3.83
C ILE A 686 23.21 22.41 -4.88
N ASN A 687 22.91 23.38 -5.74
CA ASN A 687 22.08 23.17 -6.92
C ASN A 687 22.87 22.40 -7.98
N LEU A 688 22.51 21.14 -8.20
CA LEU A 688 23.20 20.24 -9.11
C LEU A 688 23.04 20.65 -10.57
N VAL A 689 21.92 21.21 -10.95
CA VAL A 689 21.69 21.67 -12.33
C VAL A 689 22.69 22.76 -12.69
N LYS A 690 22.87 23.74 -11.79
CA LYS A 690 23.85 24.82 -11.95
C LYS A 690 25.29 24.28 -11.90
N LEU A 691 25.60 23.45 -10.91
CA LEU A 691 26.93 22.86 -10.78
C LEU A 691 27.36 22.10 -12.04
N PHE A 692 26.50 21.24 -12.55
CA PHE A 692 26.80 20.41 -13.70
C PHE A 692 26.85 21.19 -15.02
N ALA A 693 26.22 22.36 -15.09
CA ALA A 693 26.37 23.26 -16.23
C ALA A 693 27.80 23.83 -16.34
N HIS A 694 28.49 23.96 -15.21
CA HIS A 694 29.90 24.42 -15.18
C HIS A 694 30.92 23.28 -15.27
N ALA A 695 30.48 22.02 -15.27
CA ALA A 695 31.38 20.86 -15.35
C ALA A 695 32.04 20.74 -16.72
N VAL A 696 33.36 20.50 -16.73
CA VAL A 696 34.15 20.34 -17.96
C VAL A 696 34.48 18.84 -18.17
N ASP A 697 34.18 18.30 -19.34
CA ASP A 697 34.35 16.88 -19.61
C ASP A 697 35.83 16.51 -19.80
N HIS A 698 36.63 17.39 -20.40
CA HIS A 698 38.04 17.12 -20.68
C HIS A 698 38.94 18.24 -20.17
N ARG A 699 40.09 17.90 -19.54
CA ARG A 699 41.16 18.85 -19.28
C ARG A 699 42.13 18.81 -20.44
N GLU A 700 42.56 19.99 -20.90
CA GLU A 700 43.65 20.09 -21.85
C GLU A 700 44.98 19.80 -21.14
N PHE A 701 45.83 19.03 -21.79
CA PHE A 701 47.16 18.76 -21.29
C PHE A 701 47.97 20.06 -21.32
N LYS A 702 48.59 20.41 -20.17
CA LYS A 702 49.58 21.48 -20.08
C LYS A 702 50.95 20.84 -19.89
N ALA A 703 51.89 21.22 -20.74
CA ALA A 703 53.25 20.72 -20.63
C ALA A 703 53.85 21.04 -19.26
N LEU A 704 54.67 20.16 -18.73
CA LEU A 704 55.40 20.41 -17.48
C LEU A 704 56.32 21.61 -17.64
N PRO A 705 56.43 22.47 -16.60
CA PRO A 705 57.35 23.60 -16.63
C PRO A 705 58.81 23.16 -16.84
N LYS A 706 59.53 23.85 -17.73
CA LYS A 706 60.95 23.57 -18.01
C LYS A 706 61.89 24.31 -17.07
N TYR A 707 61.44 25.41 -16.47
CA TYR A 707 62.26 26.29 -15.64
C TYR A 707 61.83 26.25 -14.17
N PRO A 708 62.73 26.46 -13.21
CA PRO A 708 62.40 26.43 -11.79
C PRO A 708 61.52 27.64 -11.40
N ALA A 709 60.70 27.44 -10.36
CA ALA A 709 59.95 28.50 -9.73
C ALA A 709 60.76 29.20 -8.64
N ILE A 710 60.39 30.43 -8.34
CA ILE A 710 60.87 31.16 -7.15
C ILE A 710 59.66 31.47 -6.28
N SER A 711 59.71 31.11 -4.99
CA SER A 711 58.69 31.41 -4.01
C SER A 711 59.10 32.53 -3.06
N ARG A 712 58.08 33.27 -2.55
CA ARG A 712 58.26 34.28 -1.51
C ARG A 712 57.13 34.19 -0.50
N ASP A 713 57.49 34.11 0.77
CA ASP A 713 56.54 34.14 1.86
C ASP A 713 56.32 35.57 2.35
N LEU A 714 55.06 35.94 2.52
CA LEU A 714 54.65 37.24 2.98
C LEU A 714 53.75 37.08 4.21
N ALA A 715 54.09 37.72 5.29
CA ALA A 715 53.24 37.91 6.45
C ALA A 715 52.65 39.32 6.44
N LEU A 716 51.33 39.34 6.22
CA LEU A 716 50.58 40.58 5.99
C LEU A 716 49.68 40.90 7.19
N LEU A 717 49.78 42.12 7.70
CA LEU A 717 48.81 42.68 8.68
C LEU A 717 47.65 43.32 7.93
N VAL A 718 46.50 42.69 8.03
CA VAL A 718 45.27 43.03 7.30
C VAL A 718 44.21 43.50 8.28
N LYS A 719 43.49 44.60 8.02
CA LYS A 719 42.40 45.06 8.88
C LYS A 719 41.27 44.07 8.94
N ASP A 720 40.68 43.92 10.12
CA ASP A 720 39.48 43.12 10.28
C ASP A 720 38.37 43.58 9.31
N GLY A 721 37.68 42.63 8.66
CA GLY A 721 36.68 42.91 7.63
C GLY A 721 37.18 42.87 6.18
N VAL A 722 38.51 42.84 5.96
CA VAL A 722 39.10 42.56 4.65
C VAL A 722 39.34 41.02 4.56
N SER A 723 38.69 40.36 3.60
CA SER A 723 38.84 38.89 3.45
C SER A 723 40.20 38.53 2.83
N SER A 724 40.65 37.31 3.12
CA SER A 724 41.88 36.75 2.53
C SER A 724 41.79 36.73 0.99
N ASP A 725 40.61 36.38 0.42
CA ASP A 725 40.39 36.40 -1.03
C ASP A 725 40.55 37.78 -1.64
N GLN A 726 40.17 38.87 -0.93
CA GLN A 726 40.37 40.22 -1.39
C GLN A 726 41.85 40.55 -1.48
N VAL A 727 42.65 40.06 -0.56
CA VAL A 727 44.11 40.22 -0.57
C VAL A 727 44.73 39.44 -1.75
N VAL A 728 44.37 38.16 -1.90
CA VAL A 728 44.87 37.31 -3.02
C VAL A 728 44.42 37.90 -4.37
N ALA A 729 43.20 38.40 -4.48
CA ALA A 729 42.69 39.05 -5.71
C ALA A 729 43.51 40.29 -6.12
N VAL A 730 44.01 41.08 -5.15
CA VAL A 730 44.89 42.20 -5.47
C VAL A 730 46.20 41.69 -6.01
N ILE A 731 46.83 40.70 -5.37
CA ILE A 731 48.10 40.12 -5.87
C ILE A 731 47.91 39.62 -7.29
N ARG A 732 46.92 38.78 -7.54
CA ARG A 732 46.62 38.22 -8.87
C ARG A 732 46.30 39.28 -9.95
N LYS A 733 45.77 40.43 -9.53
CA LYS A 733 45.40 41.50 -10.46
C LYS A 733 46.58 42.35 -10.89
N VAL A 734 47.50 42.61 -9.96
CA VAL A 734 48.56 43.59 -10.17
C VAL A 734 49.89 42.97 -10.56
N THR A 735 50.12 41.70 -10.25
CA THR A 735 51.31 40.99 -10.68
C THR A 735 51.19 40.54 -12.13
N ASN A 736 52.30 40.31 -12.79
CA ASN A 736 52.36 39.81 -14.15
C ASN A 736 51.76 38.39 -14.22
N ARG A 737 50.60 38.24 -14.88
CA ARG A 737 49.89 36.99 -15.04
C ARG A 737 50.67 35.87 -15.75
N LYS A 738 51.68 36.21 -16.53
CA LYS A 738 52.53 35.22 -17.20
C LYS A 738 53.61 34.65 -16.28
N LEU A 739 53.89 35.36 -15.18
CA LEU A 739 54.92 34.98 -14.21
C LEU A 739 54.34 34.42 -12.93
N LEU A 740 53.16 34.88 -12.51
CA LEU A 740 52.50 34.36 -11.30
C LEU A 740 51.95 32.97 -11.51
N GLU A 741 52.52 31.96 -10.79
CA GLU A 741 52.06 30.59 -10.84
C GLU A 741 50.96 30.31 -9.79
N SER A 742 51.22 30.61 -8.50
CA SER A 742 50.25 30.41 -7.42
C SER A 742 50.38 31.47 -6.31
N VAL A 743 49.28 31.63 -5.55
CA VAL A 743 49.22 32.37 -4.28
C VAL A 743 48.47 31.49 -3.31
N GLU A 744 49.14 31.05 -2.26
CA GLU A 744 48.59 30.11 -1.26
C GLU A 744 48.73 30.69 0.14
N ILE A 745 47.62 30.71 0.89
CA ILE A 745 47.59 31.10 2.29
C ILE A 745 47.89 29.88 3.12
N PHE A 746 48.90 29.94 3.96
CA PHE A 746 49.29 28.81 4.81
C PHE A 746 49.06 29.10 6.31
N ASP A 747 48.89 30.38 6.73
CA ASP A 747 48.55 30.67 8.12
C ASP A 747 47.69 31.96 8.22
N VAL A 748 46.77 31.96 9.20
CA VAL A 748 45.94 33.09 9.60
C VAL A 748 45.98 33.22 11.10
N TYR A 749 46.69 34.21 11.62
CA TYR A 749 46.94 34.37 13.03
C TYR A 749 46.31 35.67 13.61
N LYS A 750 45.63 35.52 14.73
CA LYS A 750 45.06 36.64 15.50
C LYS A 750 45.38 36.42 16.97
N GLY A 751 46.30 37.20 17.53
CA GLY A 751 46.72 37.01 18.90
C GLY A 751 47.85 37.91 19.28
N GLN A 752 48.72 37.48 20.23
CA GLN A 752 49.85 38.24 20.76
C GLN A 752 50.78 38.63 19.60
N GLY A 753 51.19 39.90 19.54
CA GLY A 753 52.04 40.48 18.46
C GLY A 753 51.26 40.91 17.21
N VAL A 754 49.93 40.84 17.17
CA VAL A 754 49.06 41.41 16.14
C VAL A 754 48.30 42.61 16.72
N PRO A 755 48.39 43.87 16.13
CA PRO A 755 47.66 45.01 16.61
C PRO A 755 46.12 44.75 16.64
N LYS A 756 45.42 45.30 17.69
CA LYS A 756 43.97 45.21 17.77
C LYS A 756 43.31 45.71 16.47
N GLY A 757 42.31 44.99 16.01
CA GLY A 757 41.56 45.29 14.75
C GLY A 757 42.30 44.89 13.48
N ASN A 758 43.34 44.03 13.62
CA ASN A 758 44.04 43.43 12.48
C ASN A 758 44.16 41.90 12.64
N THR A 759 44.34 41.23 11.53
CA THR A 759 44.65 39.78 11.42
C THR A 759 45.94 39.66 10.64
N SER A 760 46.84 38.78 11.04
CA SER A 760 48.03 38.42 10.27
C SER A 760 47.68 37.29 9.30
N ILE A 761 47.89 37.51 8.00
CA ILE A 761 47.71 36.49 6.94
C ILE A 761 49.09 36.17 6.38
N ALA A 762 49.52 34.97 6.51
CA ALA A 762 50.75 34.46 5.89
C ALA A 762 50.44 33.72 4.60
N LEU A 763 51.09 34.08 3.55
CA LEU A 763 50.87 33.51 2.21
C LEU A 763 52.21 33.35 1.46
N THR A 764 52.27 32.30 0.63
CA THR A 764 53.34 32.02 -0.32
C THR A 764 52.92 32.47 -1.72
N VAL A 765 53.75 33.28 -2.37
CA VAL A 765 53.55 33.68 -3.78
C VAL A 765 54.63 32.98 -4.62
N VAL A 766 54.22 32.24 -5.61
CA VAL A 766 55.10 31.46 -6.48
C VAL A 766 55.12 32.10 -7.88
N PHE A 767 56.31 32.36 -8.37
CA PHE A 767 56.54 32.89 -9.71
C PHE A 767 57.33 31.94 -10.56
N ARG A 768 57.00 31.88 -11.84
CA ARG A 768 57.72 31.08 -12.85
C ARG A 768 57.54 31.71 -14.23
N ALA A 769 58.63 31.81 -14.99
CA ALA A 769 58.52 32.15 -16.40
C ALA A 769 58.45 30.91 -17.31
N PRO A 770 57.72 30.94 -18.43
CA PRO A 770 57.58 29.81 -19.35
C PRO A 770 58.84 29.62 -20.23
N ASP A 771 59.67 30.61 -20.36
CA ASP A 771 60.74 30.72 -21.36
C ASP A 771 62.17 30.86 -20.79
N ARG A 772 62.29 31.16 -19.47
CA ARG A 772 63.60 31.34 -18.80
C ARG A 772 63.53 31.12 -17.29
N THR A 773 64.65 31.05 -16.62
CA THR A 773 64.74 31.19 -15.15
C THR A 773 64.58 32.67 -14.76
N LEU A 774 63.75 32.94 -13.75
CA LEU A 774 63.58 34.28 -13.19
C LEU A 774 64.78 34.68 -12.33
N THR A 775 65.06 35.97 -12.23
CA THR A 775 65.97 36.49 -11.25
C THR A 775 65.28 36.96 -9.98
N ASP A 776 66.00 37.05 -8.87
CA ASP A 776 65.44 37.55 -7.57
C ASP A 776 64.92 38.97 -7.69
N ASP A 777 65.59 39.85 -8.46
CA ASP A 777 65.17 41.24 -8.67
C ASP A 777 63.82 41.33 -9.42
N GLU A 778 63.57 40.47 -10.41
CA GLU A 778 62.33 40.45 -11.16
C GLU A 778 61.18 40.06 -10.23
N VAL A 779 61.40 39.05 -9.38
CA VAL A 779 60.37 38.58 -8.42
C VAL A 779 60.11 39.64 -7.34
N GLN A 780 61.16 40.26 -6.84
CA GLN A 780 61.05 41.31 -5.82
C GLN A 780 60.27 42.51 -6.35
N ALA A 781 60.49 42.90 -7.59
CA ALA A 781 59.73 43.98 -8.22
C ALA A 781 58.22 43.71 -8.27
N GLU A 782 57.83 42.50 -8.60
CA GLU A 782 56.41 42.07 -8.60
C GLU A 782 55.82 42.08 -7.19
N ILE A 783 56.56 41.61 -6.19
CA ILE A 783 56.15 41.59 -4.77
C ILE A 783 56.01 43.06 -4.27
N ASP A 784 56.91 43.95 -4.55
CA ASP A 784 56.86 45.34 -4.16
C ASP A 784 55.66 46.04 -4.79
N HIS A 785 55.37 45.72 -6.06
CA HIS A 785 54.18 46.24 -6.75
C HIS A 785 52.88 45.74 -6.07
N ALA A 786 52.84 44.49 -5.72
CA ALA A 786 51.71 43.90 -4.98
C ALA A 786 51.53 44.55 -3.60
N LEU A 787 52.57 44.64 -2.81
CA LEU A 787 52.55 45.28 -1.50
C LEU A 787 52.11 46.73 -1.56
N LYS A 788 52.61 47.52 -2.51
CA LYS A 788 52.20 48.93 -2.71
C LYS A 788 50.71 49.05 -3.06
N SER A 789 50.21 48.16 -3.88
CA SER A 789 48.82 48.14 -4.27
C SER A 789 47.87 47.69 -3.14
N MET A 790 48.27 46.68 -2.34
CA MET A 790 47.53 46.24 -1.14
C MET A 790 47.54 47.32 -0.07
N LYS A 791 48.63 47.98 0.16
CA LYS A 791 48.75 49.14 1.09
C LYS A 791 47.81 50.26 0.67
N ARG A 792 47.72 50.60 -0.62
CA ARG A 792 46.83 51.66 -1.14
C ARG A 792 45.40 51.31 -1.00
N LYS A 793 45.00 50.04 -1.31
CA LYS A 793 43.61 49.65 -1.37
C LYS A 793 43.02 49.27 0.00
N TYR A 794 43.77 48.52 0.81
CA TYR A 794 43.30 47.94 2.08
C TYR A 794 44.12 48.32 3.28
N ARG A 795 45.15 49.26 3.13
CA ARG A 795 46.09 49.65 4.17
C ARG A 795 46.87 48.51 4.79
N VAL A 796 47.09 47.44 4.00
CA VAL A 796 47.87 46.29 4.41
C VAL A 796 49.30 46.72 4.73
N LYS A 797 49.91 46.15 5.78
CA LYS A 797 51.33 46.29 6.16
C LYS A 797 51.97 44.91 6.19
N LEU A 798 53.26 44.90 5.87
CA LEU A 798 54.09 43.74 6.11
C LEU A 798 54.31 43.58 7.64
N ARG A 799 54.17 42.37 8.14
CA ARG A 799 54.51 42.04 9.53
C ARG A 799 56.01 41.74 9.52
N VAL A 800 56.76 42.54 10.21
CA VAL A 800 58.24 42.39 10.38
C VAL A 800 58.49 41.44 11.54
#